data_24c087dfff727cd5d25a679358d8de48
#
_entry.id   24c087dfff727cd5d25a679358d8de48
#
_cell.length_a   1.000
_cell.length_b   1.000
_cell.length_c   1.000
_cell.angle_alpha   90.00
_cell.angle_beta   90.00
_cell.angle_gamma   90.00
#
_symmetry.space_group_name_H-M   'P 1'
#
loop_
_entity.id
_entity.type
_entity.pdbx_description
1 polymer ?
#
loop_
_entity_poly.entity_id
_entity_poly.type
_entity_poly.pdbx_seq_one_letter_code
_entity_poly.pdbx_strand_id
1 'polypeptide(L)'
;SRRPFRLAKGILEFDQSGVLQYKDFWAHNKEEEKIAFKAFIDWAYDRWLQDPTMHIYHYANYEIAACRKLAGRYGICEYEVDQLLRNEVFIDLYKVVKASLLLGEPRYSIKNVERLYRDKRSTEVGSGGDSVVVYEKWREDRDGDNWEESKILNAIRRYNIDDCNSTQELVDWLRSRQKEHGIVYLGKIEVIEPEVQDEITERIKLREALLQKASELQDQGDVKNAEVHSIFAWALEFHRREKKPMYWRLFDRMGLSDEELIYDIDCLAYCKRTDKPPYKETPKSRNLIYEYSFDPNQEFKGICERYIVLGKVQDNGKNISVKVKKEESSLEKGLIALQTGQELDEVINLIPDENISAKPIPEAITKQADTFLRGDLVNTAIIDFLMRDNPRITGHESGKPIISQNPSARLLEIIRAVSYLDNSYLTIQGPPGSGKTYTAKHVIAALLKLGKKIGISSNSHKAINHLLINTAEYCQQEGIKGYFACTKNTDEILLKLGINVYKNEDIARSLQPSCVIGTTAWGFARDDLENVFDYLFIDEAGQVSVANLIAMSRSTRNIILMGDQMQLGQPSQGSHPENSGSSILDYLLHTTPTIPESMGIFLETTYRMHSAVNRFISDSIYEGKLVSALDNDRQCIKVPSEYQG
;
A
#
# COMPACT_ATOMS: atom_id res chain seq x y z
N SER A 1 -14.05 0.39 -1.76
CA SER A 1 -15.12 1.38 -1.88
C SER A 1 -15.05 1.98 -3.28
N ARG A 2 -16.06 1.72 -4.12
CA ARG A 2 -16.23 2.33 -5.44
C ARG A 2 -16.56 3.81 -5.24
N ARG A 3 -15.56 4.68 -5.14
CA ARG A 3 -15.79 6.11 -5.28
C ARG A 3 -16.01 6.41 -6.76
N PRO A 4 -17.07 7.12 -7.14
CA PRO A 4 -17.35 7.44 -8.52
C PRO A 4 -16.23 8.28 -9.12
N PHE A 5 -15.97 8.08 -10.43
CA PHE A 5 -14.99 8.84 -11.20
C PHE A 5 -15.49 10.27 -11.34
N ARG A 6 -14.62 11.22 -11.07
CA ARG A 6 -14.92 12.63 -11.13
C ARG A 6 -13.66 13.40 -11.44
N LEU A 7 -13.57 13.94 -12.61
CA LEU A 7 -12.64 15.01 -12.90
C LEU A 7 -13.39 16.12 -13.61
N ALA A 8 -13.67 17.19 -12.88
CA ALA A 8 -13.87 18.50 -13.46
C ALA A 8 -12.78 19.38 -12.85
N LYS A 9 -11.67 19.57 -13.57
CA LYS A 9 -10.62 20.52 -13.18
C LYS A 9 -10.82 21.79 -13.99
N GLY A 10 -10.94 22.91 -13.30
CA GLY A 10 -10.96 24.22 -13.88
C GLY A 10 -9.69 24.99 -13.60
N ILE A 11 -9.23 25.76 -14.55
CA ILE A 11 -8.06 26.61 -14.46
C ILE A 11 -8.40 27.99 -15.00
N LEU A 12 -7.96 29.04 -14.29
CA LEU A 12 -7.88 30.37 -14.83
C LEU A 12 -6.44 30.69 -15.24
N GLU A 13 -6.25 31.12 -16.47
CA GLU A 13 -4.96 31.55 -16.97
C GLU A 13 -5.05 32.90 -17.69
N PHE A 14 -3.97 33.68 -17.65
CA PHE A 14 -3.83 34.84 -18.50
C PHE A 14 -3.25 34.41 -19.85
N ASP A 15 -3.91 34.76 -20.95
CA ASP A 15 -3.38 34.57 -22.29
C ASP A 15 -2.25 35.58 -22.59
N GLN A 16 -1.65 35.45 -23.78
CA GLN A 16 -0.55 36.33 -24.23
C GLN A 16 -0.93 37.81 -24.31
N SER A 17 -2.23 38.12 -24.37
CA SER A 17 -2.76 39.49 -24.37
C SER A 17 -3.11 40.00 -22.98
N GLY A 18 -2.94 39.18 -21.95
CA GLY A 18 -3.27 39.50 -20.56
C GLY A 18 -4.76 39.37 -20.24
N VAL A 19 -5.53 38.70 -21.09
CA VAL A 19 -6.95 38.43 -20.86
C VAL A 19 -7.09 37.12 -20.09
N LEU A 20 -7.91 37.15 -19.02
CA LEU A 20 -8.19 36.00 -18.18
C LEU A 20 -9.12 35.02 -18.91
N GLN A 21 -8.68 33.78 -19.05
CA GLN A 21 -9.44 32.72 -19.71
C GLN A 21 -9.64 31.55 -18.76
N TYR A 22 -10.82 30.92 -18.81
CA TYR A 22 -11.14 29.71 -18.07
C TYR A 22 -11.05 28.49 -18.99
N LYS A 23 -10.32 27.47 -18.54
CA LYS A 23 -10.14 26.20 -19.22
C LYS A 23 -10.58 25.08 -18.29
N ASP A 24 -11.35 24.13 -18.78
CA ASP A 24 -11.83 22.99 -18.02
C ASP A 24 -11.49 21.64 -18.66
N PHE A 25 -11.36 20.64 -17.80
CA PHE A 25 -11.06 19.25 -18.15
C PHE A 25 -12.12 18.37 -17.49
N TRP A 26 -12.98 17.75 -18.30
CA TRP A 26 -14.08 16.93 -17.85
C TRP A 26 -13.80 15.44 -18.05
N ALA A 27 -14.33 14.61 -17.11
CA ALA A 27 -14.30 13.15 -17.23
C ALA A 27 -15.49 12.53 -16.49
N HIS A 28 -16.19 11.63 -17.15
CA HIS A 28 -17.37 10.93 -16.62
C HIS A 28 -17.12 9.43 -16.41
N ASN A 29 -15.99 8.92 -16.89
CA ASN A 29 -15.54 7.53 -16.75
C ASN A 29 -14.01 7.48 -16.59
N LYS A 30 -13.46 6.25 -16.44
CA LYS A 30 -12.02 6.03 -16.19
C LYS A 30 -11.12 6.46 -17.37
N GLU A 31 -11.55 6.14 -18.56
CA GLU A 31 -10.82 6.42 -19.80
C GLU A 31 -10.73 7.93 -20.01
N GLU A 32 -11.86 8.62 -19.84
CA GLU A 32 -11.90 10.09 -19.92
C GLU A 32 -11.10 10.72 -18.77
N GLU A 33 -11.14 10.16 -17.55
CA GLU A 33 -10.35 10.67 -16.42
C GLU A 33 -8.85 10.60 -16.71
N LYS A 34 -8.38 9.50 -17.33
CA LYS A 34 -6.98 9.34 -17.78
C LYS A 34 -6.61 10.39 -18.82
N ILE A 35 -7.45 10.59 -19.82
CA ILE A 35 -7.23 11.57 -20.91
C ILE A 35 -7.23 13.00 -20.38
N ALA A 36 -8.22 13.37 -19.58
CA ALA A 36 -8.36 14.71 -18.99
C ALA A 36 -7.21 15.03 -18.03
N PHE A 37 -6.79 14.03 -17.22
CA PHE A 37 -5.63 14.18 -16.35
C PHE A 37 -4.34 14.40 -17.14
N LYS A 38 -4.11 13.59 -18.20
CA LYS A 38 -2.94 13.75 -19.07
C LYS A 38 -2.93 15.13 -19.72
N ALA A 39 -4.04 15.55 -20.29
CA ALA A 39 -4.16 16.85 -20.94
C ALA A 39 -3.88 18.04 -19.99
N PHE A 40 -4.34 17.92 -18.72
CA PHE A 40 -4.04 18.93 -17.69
C PHE A 40 -2.55 18.99 -17.34
N ILE A 41 -1.92 17.82 -17.11
CA ILE A 41 -0.50 17.79 -16.72
C ILE A 41 0.41 18.20 -17.88
N ASP A 42 0.15 17.72 -19.11
CA ASP A 42 0.90 18.12 -20.30
C ASP A 42 0.83 19.65 -20.49
N TRP A 43 -0.38 20.23 -20.39
CA TRP A 43 -0.55 21.67 -20.46
C TRP A 43 0.24 22.42 -19.38
N ALA A 44 0.19 21.98 -18.13
CA ALA A 44 0.88 22.62 -17.01
C ALA A 44 2.41 22.51 -17.16
N TYR A 45 2.89 21.34 -17.59
CA TYR A 45 4.31 21.05 -17.73
C TYR A 45 4.92 21.81 -18.92
N ASP A 46 4.24 21.80 -20.09
CA ASP A 46 4.68 22.54 -21.29
C ASP A 46 4.71 24.05 -21.01
N ARG A 47 3.73 24.56 -20.29
CA ARG A 47 3.69 25.98 -19.90
C ARG A 47 4.83 26.34 -18.96
N TRP A 48 5.13 25.48 -17.97
CA TRP A 48 6.24 25.67 -17.07
C TRP A 48 7.60 25.61 -17.77
N LEU A 49 7.76 24.73 -18.76
CA LEU A 49 8.99 24.70 -19.57
C LEU A 49 9.19 25.97 -20.39
N GLN A 50 8.10 26.63 -20.82
CA GLN A 50 8.17 27.92 -21.54
C GLN A 50 8.43 29.08 -20.59
N ASP A 51 7.83 29.07 -19.39
CA ASP A 51 8.03 30.08 -18.35
C ASP A 51 8.27 29.40 -17.00
N PRO A 52 9.55 29.14 -16.64
CA PRO A 52 9.91 28.54 -15.35
C PRO A 52 9.55 29.39 -14.12
N THR A 53 9.14 30.64 -14.30
CA THR A 53 8.70 31.51 -13.21
C THR A 53 7.22 31.42 -12.93
N MET A 54 6.45 30.71 -13.76
CA MET A 54 5.03 30.51 -13.54
C MET A 54 4.73 29.67 -12.30
N HIS A 55 3.59 29.93 -11.69
CA HIS A 55 3.07 29.15 -10.57
C HIS A 55 1.60 28.80 -10.77
N ILE A 56 1.19 27.66 -10.23
CA ILE A 56 -0.18 27.20 -10.15
C ILE A 56 -0.65 27.37 -8.71
N TYR A 57 -1.53 28.37 -8.49
CA TYR A 57 -2.09 28.65 -7.17
C TYR A 57 -3.30 27.77 -6.90
N HIS A 58 -3.35 27.18 -5.72
CA HIS A 58 -4.47 26.38 -5.24
C HIS A 58 -4.72 26.62 -3.76
N TYR A 59 -5.83 26.09 -3.22
CA TYR A 59 -6.17 26.25 -1.82
C TYR A 59 -6.32 24.89 -1.13
N ALA A 60 -5.44 24.61 -0.17
CA ALA A 60 -5.28 23.34 0.54
C ALA A 60 -4.74 22.19 -0.34
N ASN A 61 -4.60 21.00 0.22
CA ASN A 61 -3.82 19.90 -0.38
C ASN A 61 -4.59 19.05 -1.40
N TYR A 62 -5.83 19.44 -1.78
CA TYR A 62 -6.68 18.59 -2.61
C TYR A 62 -6.10 18.37 -4.02
N GLU A 63 -5.62 19.42 -4.67
CA GLU A 63 -5.12 19.42 -6.04
C GLU A 63 -3.85 18.57 -6.16
N ILE A 64 -2.89 18.77 -5.25
CA ILE A 64 -1.64 17.99 -5.19
C ILE A 64 -1.94 16.51 -4.91
N ALA A 65 -2.80 16.23 -3.93
CA ALA A 65 -3.19 14.86 -3.60
C ALA A 65 -3.90 14.16 -4.77
N ALA A 66 -4.74 14.89 -5.51
CA ALA A 66 -5.40 14.37 -6.71
C ALA A 66 -4.38 14.07 -7.84
N CYS A 67 -3.45 14.97 -8.12
CA CYS A 67 -2.41 14.76 -9.13
C CYS A 67 -1.55 13.53 -8.79
N ARG A 68 -1.06 13.42 -7.56
CA ARG A 68 -0.29 12.26 -7.08
C ARG A 68 -1.06 10.95 -7.24
N LYS A 69 -2.34 10.94 -6.87
CA LYS A 69 -3.21 9.77 -6.94
C LYS A 69 -3.52 9.34 -8.37
N LEU A 70 -3.81 10.29 -9.27
CA LEU A 70 -4.15 10.00 -10.66
C LEU A 70 -2.91 9.54 -11.44
N ALA A 71 -1.76 10.19 -11.26
CA ALA A 71 -0.49 9.74 -11.83
C ALA A 71 -0.17 8.30 -11.43
N GLY A 72 -0.30 7.97 -10.13
CA GLY A 72 -0.10 6.62 -9.63
C GLY A 72 -1.13 5.62 -10.16
N ARG A 73 -2.42 5.98 -10.20
CA ARG A 73 -3.51 5.11 -10.67
C ARG A 73 -3.36 4.71 -12.12
N TYR A 74 -3.01 5.66 -12.98
CA TYR A 74 -2.93 5.44 -14.42
C TYR A 74 -1.52 5.15 -14.93
N GLY A 75 -0.50 5.32 -14.09
CA GLY A 75 0.90 5.12 -14.48
C GLY A 75 1.40 6.10 -15.55
N ILE A 76 0.80 7.29 -15.64
CA ILE A 76 1.13 8.34 -16.62
C ILE A 76 1.51 9.64 -15.94
N CYS A 77 2.28 10.48 -16.63
CA CYS A 77 2.70 11.82 -16.18
C CYS A 77 3.36 11.84 -14.80
N GLU A 78 3.98 10.72 -14.36
CA GLU A 78 4.60 10.64 -13.04
C GLU A 78 5.85 11.52 -12.94
N TYR A 79 6.61 11.60 -14.01
CA TYR A 79 7.79 12.44 -14.10
C TYR A 79 7.41 13.92 -14.10
N GLU A 80 6.46 14.31 -14.93
CA GLU A 80 5.99 15.69 -15.06
C GLU A 80 5.38 16.21 -13.75
N VAL A 81 4.55 15.40 -13.09
CA VAL A 81 4.00 15.72 -11.75
C VAL A 81 5.11 15.87 -10.72
N ASP A 82 6.10 14.96 -10.71
CA ASP A 82 7.22 15.03 -9.78
C ASP A 82 8.06 16.31 -10.01
N GLN A 83 8.33 16.66 -11.28
CA GLN A 83 9.04 17.89 -11.63
C GLN A 83 8.28 19.15 -11.18
N LEU A 84 6.98 19.24 -11.47
CA LEU A 84 6.14 20.36 -11.06
C LEU A 84 6.11 20.54 -9.55
N LEU A 85 6.09 19.43 -8.78
CA LEU A 85 6.07 19.47 -7.32
C LEU A 85 7.46 19.84 -6.74
N ARG A 86 8.54 19.25 -7.25
CA ARG A 86 9.92 19.55 -6.78
C ARG A 86 10.34 20.99 -7.06
N ASN A 87 9.89 21.52 -8.18
CA ASN A 87 10.19 22.90 -8.55
C ASN A 87 9.20 23.91 -7.93
N GLU A 88 8.34 23.46 -7.00
CA GLU A 88 7.38 24.31 -6.26
C GLU A 88 6.48 25.13 -7.20
N VAL A 89 6.12 24.53 -8.36
CA VAL A 89 5.21 25.17 -9.30
C VAL A 89 3.81 25.31 -8.71
N PHE A 90 3.41 24.37 -7.84
CA PHE A 90 2.15 24.43 -7.09
C PHE A 90 2.33 25.21 -5.79
N ILE A 91 1.58 26.29 -5.62
CA ILE A 91 1.58 27.14 -4.42
C ILE A 91 0.27 26.98 -3.65
N ASP A 92 0.35 26.43 -2.46
CA ASP A 92 -0.79 26.25 -1.55
C ASP A 92 -1.07 27.55 -0.77
N LEU A 93 -2.08 28.31 -1.20
CA LEU A 93 -2.47 29.56 -0.55
C LEU A 93 -3.01 29.36 0.88
N TYR A 94 -3.53 28.18 1.22
CA TYR A 94 -3.91 27.87 2.60
C TYR A 94 -2.71 27.95 3.54
N LYS A 95 -1.57 27.40 3.14
CA LYS A 95 -0.31 27.49 3.92
C LYS A 95 0.13 28.94 4.06
N VAL A 96 0.10 29.72 2.97
CA VAL A 96 0.47 31.14 2.99
C VAL A 96 -0.43 31.93 3.96
N VAL A 97 -1.75 31.75 3.86
CA VAL A 97 -2.73 32.43 4.73
C VAL A 97 -2.51 32.04 6.20
N LYS A 98 -2.36 30.74 6.47
CA LYS A 98 -2.21 30.24 7.84
C LYS A 98 -0.92 30.73 8.50
N ALA A 99 0.18 30.81 7.73
CA ALA A 99 1.47 31.28 8.24
C ALA A 99 1.56 32.80 8.39
N SER A 100 0.79 33.56 7.58
CA SER A 100 0.96 35.03 7.48
C SER A 100 -0.14 35.84 8.14
N LEU A 101 -1.30 35.25 8.44
CA LEU A 101 -2.49 35.97 8.90
C LEU A 101 -3.09 35.37 10.17
N LEU A 102 -3.47 36.24 11.09
CA LEU A 102 -4.33 35.91 12.23
C LEU A 102 -5.77 36.37 11.90
N LEU A 103 -6.66 35.41 11.72
CA LEU A 103 -8.05 35.66 11.38
C LEU A 103 -8.96 35.50 12.62
N GLY A 104 -9.90 36.42 12.79
CA GLY A 104 -10.98 36.31 13.78
C GLY A 104 -12.07 35.28 13.42
N GLU A 105 -11.79 34.37 12.49
CA GLU A 105 -12.71 33.35 12.00
C GLU A 105 -12.39 31.98 12.63
N PRO A 106 -13.41 31.11 12.86
CA PRO A 106 -13.21 29.82 13.51
C PRO A 106 -12.39 28.83 12.67
N ARG A 107 -12.27 29.06 11.37
CA ARG A 107 -11.55 28.19 10.41
C ARG A 107 -10.91 29.02 9.31
N TYR A 108 -9.80 28.51 8.77
CA TYR A 108 -9.09 29.08 7.62
C TYR A 108 -9.57 28.46 6.29
N SER A 109 -10.88 28.15 6.14
CA SER A 109 -11.41 27.73 4.84
C SER A 109 -11.43 28.91 3.87
N ILE A 110 -11.32 28.65 2.54
CA ILE A 110 -11.37 29.72 1.54
C ILE A 110 -12.62 30.61 1.70
N LYS A 111 -13.77 30.02 2.08
CA LYS A 111 -15.03 30.74 2.34
C LYS A 111 -15.00 31.70 3.53
N ASN A 112 -14.14 31.42 4.52
CA ASN A 112 -13.92 32.35 5.62
C ASN A 112 -12.94 33.44 5.22
N VAL A 113 -11.87 33.06 4.50
CA VAL A 113 -10.82 33.99 4.06
C VAL A 113 -11.31 34.96 3.00
N GLU A 114 -12.19 34.54 2.08
CA GLU A 114 -12.71 35.41 1.01
C GLU A 114 -13.49 36.62 1.52
N ARG A 115 -13.98 36.63 2.78
CA ARG A 115 -14.56 37.80 3.41
C ARG A 115 -13.61 39.00 3.56
N LEU A 116 -12.31 38.78 3.40
CA LEU A 116 -11.28 39.83 3.46
C LEU A 116 -11.17 40.61 2.15
N TYR A 117 -11.59 40.03 1.02
CA TYR A 117 -11.36 40.63 -0.30
C TYR A 117 -12.57 40.60 -1.26
N ARG A 118 -13.67 39.91 -0.89
CA ARG A 118 -14.89 39.91 -1.70
C ARG A 118 -16.16 39.79 -0.85
N ASP A 119 -17.30 40.17 -1.45
CA ASP A 119 -18.62 40.01 -0.86
C ASP A 119 -19.09 38.54 -0.87
N LYS A 120 -20.14 38.24 -0.12
CA LYS A 120 -20.69 36.90 -0.01
C LYS A 120 -21.13 36.35 -1.38
N ARG A 121 -20.75 35.11 -1.68
CA ARG A 121 -21.15 34.42 -2.91
C ARG A 121 -22.67 34.32 -3.09
N SER A 122 -23.11 34.42 -4.35
CA SER A 122 -24.51 34.26 -4.75
C SER A 122 -24.79 32.91 -5.47
N THR A 123 -23.86 31.95 -5.43
CA THR A 123 -23.98 30.67 -6.15
C THR A 123 -24.93 29.69 -5.46
N GLU A 124 -25.79 29.00 -6.23
CA GLU A 124 -26.76 28.01 -5.76
C GLU A 124 -26.12 26.77 -5.15
N VAL A 125 -24.90 26.36 -5.62
CA VAL A 125 -24.14 25.24 -5.08
C VAL A 125 -23.32 25.76 -3.90
N GLY A 126 -23.69 25.34 -2.70
CA GLY A 126 -23.14 25.90 -1.46
C GLY A 126 -21.79 25.35 -1.03
N SER A 127 -21.35 24.18 -1.48
CA SER A 127 -20.08 23.56 -1.06
C SER A 127 -19.55 22.52 -2.06
N GLY A 128 -18.25 22.20 -1.99
CA GLY A 128 -17.66 21.10 -2.78
C GLY A 128 -18.30 19.73 -2.48
N GLY A 129 -18.85 19.53 -1.28
CA GLY A 129 -19.67 18.37 -0.94
C GLY A 129 -21.00 18.33 -1.68
N ASP A 130 -21.63 19.49 -1.86
CA ASP A 130 -22.91 19.61 -2.58
C ASP A 130 -22.71 19.34 -4.08
N SER A 131 -21.59 19.78 -4.67
CA SER A 131 -21.26 19.51 -6.07
C SER A 131 -21.14 18.01 -6.36
N VAL A 132 -20.68 17.23 -5.37
CA VAL A 132 -20.60 15.78 -5.41
C VAL A 132 -21.99 15.15 -5.51
N VAL A 133 -22.90 15.57 -4.64
CA VAL A 133 -24.29 15.05 -4.60
C VAL A 133 -25.02 15.44 -5.87
N VAL A 134 -24.83 16.68 -6.33
CA VAL A 134 -25.44 17.19 -7.57
C VAL A 134 -24.94 16.42 -8.79
N TYR A 135 -23.64 16.08 -8.85
CA TYR A 135 -23.10 15.26 -9.93
C TYR A 135 -23.65 13.81 -9.93
N GLU A 136 -23.85 13.20 -8.74
CA GLU A 136 -24.47 11.86 -8.68
C GLU A 136 -25.92 11.89 -9.19
N LYS A 137 -26.69 12.93 -8.86
CA LYS A 137 -28.04 13.11 -9.42
C LYS A 137 -28.02 13.18 -10.94
N TRP A 138 -27.07 13.91 -11.52
CA TRP A 138 -26.90 13.95 -12.97
C TRP A 138 -26.56 12.57 -13.55
N ARG A 139 -25.76 11.75 -12.85
CA ARG A 139 -25.44 10.39 -13.30
C ARG A 139 -26.65 9.46 -13.29
N GLU A 140 -27.55 9.63 -12.34
CA GLU A 140 -28.79 8.85 -12.22
C GLU A 140 -29.85 9.28 -13.23
N ASP A 141 -29.98 10.59 -13.47
CA ASP A 141 -30.97 11.18 -14.37
C ASP A 141 -30.32 12.35 -15.14
N ARG A 142 -29.79 12.05 -16.34
CA ARG A 142 -29.04 12.99 -17.16
C ARG A 142 -29.97 13.97 -17.85
N ASP A 143 -29.74 15.26 -17.62
CA ASP A 143 -30.43 16.37 -18.29
C ASP A 143 -29.68 16.90 -19.53
N GLY A 144 -28.60 16.21 -19.97
CA GLY A 144 -27.72 16.50 -21.10
C GLY A 144 -26.39 15.76 -20.94
N ASP A 145 -25.64 15.55 -22.03
CA ASP A 145 -24.40 14.77 -22.01
C ASP A 145 -23.15 15.61 -21.71
N ASN A 146 -23.24 16.93 -21.86
CA ASN A 146 -22.14 17.87 -21.60
C ASN A 146 -22.64 19.10 -20.83
N TRP A 147 -21.72 19.98 -20.42
CA TRP A 147 -22.06 21.16 -19.62
C TRP A 147 -22.85 22.24 -20.40
N GLU A 148 -22.78 22.27 -21.72
CA GLU A 148 -23.58 23.17 -22.56
C GLU A 148 -25.05 22.78 -22.58
N GLU A 149 -25.35 21.50 -22.52
CA GLU A 149 -26.69 20.93 -22.59
C GLU A 149 -27.32 20.73 -21.21
N SER A 150 -26.51 20.36 -20.20
CA SER A 150 -26.96 20.05 -18.85
C SER A 150 -26.94 21.27 -17.94
N LYS A 151 -28.09 21.61 -17.34
CA LYS A 151 -28.19 22.65 -16.31
C LYS A 151 -27.37 22.26 -15.06
N ILE A 152 -27.36 20.98 -14.73
CA ILE A 152 -26.65 20.43 -13.56
C ILE A 152 -25.15 20.57 -13.75
N LEU A 153 -24.59 20.11 -14.86
CA LEU A 153 -23.16 20.23 -15.15
C LEU A 153 -22.74 21.70 -15.30
N ASN A 154 -23.60 22.55 -15.88
CA ASN A 154 -23.35 23.98 -15.98
C ASN A 154 -23.28 24.66 -14.58
N ALA A 155 -24.12 24.25 -13.65
CA ALA A 155 -24.07 24.74 -12.28
C ALA A 155 -22.76 24.36 -11.59
N ILE A 156 -22.28 23.13 -11.77
CA ILE A 156 -20.97 22.67 -11.27
C ILE A 156 -19.84 23.48 -11.91
N ARG A 157 -19.89 23.71 -13.22
CA ARG A 157 -18.90 24.52 -13.94
C ARG A 157 -18.83 25.95 -13.40
N ARG A 158 -19.98 26.60 -13.21
CA ARG A 158 -20.06 27.97 -12.64
C ARG A 158 -19.46 28.02 -11.23
N TYR A 159 -19.73 27.00 -10.41
CA TYR A 159 -19.13 26.89 -9.10
C TYR A 159 -17.60 26.81 -9.18
N ASN A 160 -17.05 25.97 -10.07
CA ASN A 160 -15.60 25.87 -10.28
C ASN A 160 -14.98 27.18 -10.78
N ILE A 161 -15.65 27.90 -11.70
CA ILE A 161 -15.20 29.23 -12.16
C ILE A 161 -15.12 30.20 -10.99
N ASP A 162 -16.13 30.21 -10.12
CA ASP A 162 -16.16 31.11 -8.94
C ASP A 162 -15.06 30.76 -7.93
N ASP A 163 -14.76 29.47 -7.71
CA ASP A 163 -13.64 29.03 -6.87
C ASP A 163 -12.29 29.49 -7.46
N CYS A 164 -12.10 29.37 -8.77
CA CYS A 164 -10.89 29.84 -9.44
C CYS A 164 -10.75 31.38 -9.36
N ASN A 165 -11.84 32.12 -9.57
CA ASN A 165 -11.85 33.58 -9.43
C ASN A 165 -11.49 33.99 -7.99
N SER A 166 -12.10 33.34 -6.98
CA SER A 166 -11.78 33.61 -5.57
C SER A 166 -10.30 33.33 -5.25
N THR A 167 -9.74 32.29 -5.83
CA THR A 167 -8.31 31.96 -5.67
C THR A 167 -7.41 33.04 -6.30
N GLN A 168 -7.75 33.54 -7.48
CA GLN A 168 -7.03 34.64 -8.14
C GLN A 168 -7.12 35.94 -7.33
N GLU A 169 -8.31 36.31 -6.87
CA GLU A 169 -8.52 37.49 -6.03
C GLU A 169 -7.73 37.41 -4.72
N LEU A 170 -7.62 36.22 -4.12
CA LEU A 170 -6.80 36.00 -2.94
C LEU A 170 -5.31 36.25 -3.22
N VAL A 171 -4.78 35.76 -4.35
CA VAL A 171 -3.40 36.02 -4.77
C VAL A 171 -3.15 37.52 -4.88
N ASP A 172 -4.03 38.25 -5.56
CA ASP A 172 -3.88 39.69 -5.76
C ASP A 172 -3.97 40.46 -4.43
N TRP A 173 -4.89 40.06 -3.55
CA TRP A 173 -5.02 40.62 -2.23
C TRP A 173 -3.77 40.37 -1.36
N LEU A 174 -3.25 39.14 -1.33
CA LEU A 174 -2.02 38.78 -0.60
C LEU A 174 -0.81 39.56 -1.12
N ARG A 175 -0.65 39.68 -2.43
CA ARG A 175 0.43 40.49 -3.05
C ARG A 175 0.30 41.97 -2.70
N SER A 176 -0.91 42.48 -2.64
CA SER A 176 -1.16 43.86 -2.17
C SER A 176 -0.70 44.05 -0.72
N ARG A 177 -1.05 43.10 0.18
CA ARG A 177 -0.61 43.13 1.59
C ARG A 177 0.91 42.99 1.71
N GLN A 178 1.52 42.08 0.96
CA GLN A 178 2.97 41.91 0.91
C GLN A 178 3.67 43.23 0.56
N LYS A 179 3.19 43.91 -0.47
CA LYS A 179 3.75 45.21 -0.91
C LYS A 179 3.55 46.30 0.13
N GLU A 180 2.37 46.39 0.73
CA GLU A 180 2.03 47.36 1.76
C GLU A 180 2.93 47.23 3.01
N HIS A 181 3.22 45.99 3.40
CA HIS A 181 4.08 45.70 4.57
C HIS A 181 5.58 45.57 4.25
N GLY A 182 5.99 45.77 2.99
CA GLY A 182 7.39 45.75 2.59
C GLY A 182 8.07 44.37 2.75
N ILE A 183 7.30 43.27 2.69
CA ILE A 183 7.83 41.90 2.82
C ILE A 183 8.56 41.51 1.55
N VAL A 184 9.85 41.20 1.67
CA VAL A 184 10.73 40.86 0.55
C VAL A 184 10.81 39.34 0.39
N TYR A 185 10.76 38.86 -0.85
CA TYR A 185 11.00 37.44 -1.16
C TYR A 185 12.46 37.06 -0.92
N LEU A 186 12.70 36.04 -0.09
CA LEU A 186 14.04 35.62 0.32
C LEU A 186 14.70 34.59 -0.61
N GLY A 187 14.03 34.18 -1.67
CA GLY A 187 14.53 33.15 -2.61
C GLY A 187 14.11 31.72 -2.24
N LYS A 188 14.43 30.77 -3.09
CA LYS A 188 14.26 29.34 -2.84
C LYS A 188 15.44 28.78 -2.06
N ILE A 189 15.18 27.82 -1.17
CA ILE A 189 16.23 26.98 -0.58
C ILE A 189 16.59 25.93 -1.65
N GLU A 190 17.88 25.89 -2.04
CA GLU A 190 18.37 24.86 -2.97
C GLU A 190 18.28 23.48 -2.31
N VAL A 191 17.45 22.61 -2.89
CA VAL A 191 17.37 21.19 -2.50
C VAL A 191 18.37 20.42 -3.35
N ILE A 192 19.37 19.79 -2.74
CA ILE A 192 20.33 18.93 -3.43
C ILE A 192 19.60 17.67 -3.90
N GLU A 193 19.51 17.48 -5.22
CA GLU A 193 18.90 16.28 -5.80
C GLU A 193 19.82 15.05 -5.59
N PRO A 194 19.27 13.90 -5.14
CA PRO A 194 20.03 12.66 -5.14
C PRO A 194 20.25 12.16 -6.58
N GLU A 195 21.48 11.79 -6.91
CA GLU A 195 21.83 11.21 -8.21
C GLU A 195 20.95 10.00 -8.57
N VAL A 196 20.42 9.98 -9.79
CA VAL A 196 19.64 8.88 -10.35
C VAL A 196 20.62 7.79 -10.79
N GLN A 197 20.56 6.60 -10.17
CA GLN A 197 21.49 5.49 -10.45
C GLN A 197 21.11 4.70 -11.72
N ASP A 198 22.11 4.14 -12.41
CA ASP A 198 21.99 3.36 -13.66
C ASP A 198 21.04 2.14 -13.57
N GLU A 199 20.88 1.53 -12.41
CA GLU A 199 19.93 0.42 -12.14
C GLU A 199 18.47 0.79 -12.47
N ILE A 200 18.11 2.07 -12.41
CA ILE A 200 16.77 2.55 -12.75
C ILE A 200 16.54 2.43 -14.26
N THR A 201 17.58 2.63 -15.07
CA THR A 201 17.49 2.64 -16.53
C THR A 201 17.19 1.26 -17.11
N GLU A 202 17.81 0.18 -16.60
CA GLU A 202 17.56 -1.19 -17.08
C GLU A 202 16.17 -1.68 -16.70
N ARG A 203 15.73 -1.39 -15.49
CA ARG A 203 14.37 -1.73 -15.04
C ARG A 203 13.30 -1.00 -15.86
N ILE A 204 13.54 0.27 -16.22
CA ILE A 204 12.64 1.05 -17.08
C ILE A 204 12.55 0.41 -18.45
N LYS A 205 13.68 0.04 -19.07
CA LYS A 205 13.72 -0.65 -20.37
C LYS A 205 12.95 -1.97 -20.35
N LEU A 206 13.13 -2.77 -19.30
CA LEU A 206 12.41 -4.03 -19.13
C LEU A 206 10.90 -3.81 -19.01
N ARG A 207 10.48 -2.81 -18.23
CA ARG A 207 9.07 -2.42 -18.10
C ARG A 207 8.48 -2.01 -19.44
N GLU A 208 9.17 -1.17 -20.19
CA GLU A 208 8.72 -0.68 -21.51
C GLU A 208 8.60 -1.82 -22.51
N ALA A 209 9.56 -2.74 -22.56
CA ALA A 209 9.50 -3.92 -23.41
C ALA A 209 8.28 -4.80 -23.09
N LEU A 210 7.99 -5.02 -21.81
CA LEU A 210 6.80 -5.77 -21.37
C LEU A 210 5.49 -5.06 -21.73
N LEU A 211 5.40 -3.74 -21.56
CA LEU A 211 4.21 -2.96 -21.91
C LEU A 211 4.01 -2.89 -23.44
N GLN A 212 5.08 -2.78 -24.21
CA GLN A 212 5.01 -2.87 -25.67
C GLN A 212 4.46 -4.24 -26.09
N LYS A 213 4.99 -5.33 -25.50
CA LYS A 213 4.49 -6.68 -25.82
C LYS A 213 3.04 -6.88 -25.40
N ALA A 214 2.63 -6.31 -24.27
CA ALA A 214 1.23 -6.31 -23.84
C ALA A 214 0.31 -5.61 -24.88
N SER A 215 0.73 -4.45 -25.40
CA SER A 215 -0.01 -3.74 -26.44
C SER A 215 -0.14 -4.57 -27.73
N GLU A 216 0.96 -5.17 -28.20
CA GLU A 216 0.96 -6.03 -29.40
C GLU A 216 -0.01 -7.23 -29.26
N LEU A 217 -0.02 -7.87 -28.07
CA LEU A 217 -0.91 -8.99 -27.76
C LEU A 217 -2.37 -8.54 -27.67
N GLN A 218 -2.62 -7.38 -27.10
CA GLN A 218 -3.96 -6.78 -27.03
C GLN A 218 -4.52 -6.51 -28.44
N ASP A 219 -3.71 -5.98 -29.34
CA ASP A 219 -4.09 -5.73 -30.76
C ASP A 219 -4.37 -7.04 -31.51
N GLN A 220 -3.72 -8.14 -31.13
CA GLN A 220 -3.93 -9.49 -31.66
C GLN A 220 -5.16 -10.19 -31.05
N GLY A 221 -5.79 -9.59 -30.02
CA GLY A 221 -6.93 -10.17 -29.29
C GLY A 221 -6.55 -11.17 -28.19
N ASP A 222 -5.26 -11.32 -27.89
CA ASP A 222 -4.80 -12.19 -26.79
C ASP A 222 -4.74 -11.41 -25.46
N VAL A 223 -5.95 -11.13 -24.95
CA VAL A 223 -6.17 -10.30 -23.77
C VAL A 223 -5.52 -10.89 -22.50
N LYS A 224 -5.55 -12.22 -22.33
CA LYS A 224 -4.97 -12.88 -21.16
C LYS A 224 -3.45 -12.71 -21.09
N ASN A 225 -2.75 -13.00 -22.17
CA ASN A 225 -1.30 -12.82 -22.24
C ASN A 225 -0.92 -11.36 -22.15
N ALA A 226 -1.70 -10.43 -22.73
CA ALA A 226 -1.50 -9.00 -22.59
C ALA A 226 -1.58 -8.56 -21.11
N GLU A 227 -2.60 -9.03 -20.37
CA GLU A 227 -2.73 -8.73 -18.93
C GLU A 227 -1.53 -9.24 -18.13
N VAL A 228 -1.04 -10.46 -18.38
CA VAL A 228 0.13 -11.01 -17.67
C VAL A 228 1.39 -10.18 -17.92
N HIS A 229 1.62 -9.74 -19.17
CA HIS A 229 2.75 -8.85 -19.49
C HIS A 229 2.63 -7.51 -18.74
N SER A 230 1.43 -6.91 -18.71
CA SER A 230 1.15 -5.68 -17.95
C SER A 230 1.41 -5.87 -16.44
N ILE A 231 0.98 -6.99 -15.87
CA ILE A 231 1.20 -7.29 -14.43
C ILE A 231 2.70 -7.38 -14.12
N PHE A 232 3.50 -8.09 -14.94
CA PHE A 232 4.95 -8.13 -14.75
C PHE A 232 5.58 -6.73 -14.87
N ALA A 233 5.17 -5.95 -15.86
CA ALA A 233 5.66 -4.58 -16.06
C ALA A 233 5.42 -3.69 -14.84
N TRP A 234 4.20 -3.72 -14.30
CA TRP A 234 3.84 -2.89 -13.15
C TRP A 234 4.36 -3.45 -11.82
N ALA A 235 4.57 -4.77 -11.70
CA ALA A 235 5.21 -5.38 -10.54
C ALA A 235 6.65 -4.87 -10.35
N LEU A 236 7.40 -4.59 -11.43
CA LEU A 236 8.74 -3.96 -11.38
C LEU A 236 8.72 -2.61 -10.64
N GLU A 237 7.61 -1.88 -10.72
CA GLU A 237 7.45 -0.56 -10.11
C GLU A 237 6.73 -0.60 -8.74
N PHE A 238 6.20 -1.74 -8.33
CA PHE A 238 5.32 -1.88 -7.15
C PHE A 238 5.94 -1.27 -5.89
N HIS A 239 7.12 -1.70 -5.50
CA HIS A 239 7.77 -1.24 -4.26
C HIS A 239 8.22 0.23 -4.34
N ARG A 240 8.57 0.73 -5.52
CA ARG A 240 8.85 2.15 -5.73
C ARG A 240 7.60 3.00 -5.51
N ARG A 241 6.45 2.53 -6.03
CA ARG A 241 5.15 3.20 -5.86
C ARG A 241 4.68 3.18 -4.41
N GLU A 242 4.83 2.06 -3.72
CA GLU A 242 4.53 1.95 -2.29
C GLU A 242 5.38 2.91 -1.43
N LYS A 243 6.59 3.22 -1.84
CA LYS A 243 7.47 4.18 -1.14
C LYS A 243 7.19 5.64 -1.44
N LYS A 244 6.57 5.97 -2.59
CA LYS A 244 6.30 7.37 -2.97
C LYS A 244 5.55 8.16 -1.89
N PRO A 245 4.43 7.70 -1.32
CA PRO A 245 3.71 8.44 -0.30
C PRO A 245 4.55 8.70 0.96
N MET A 246 5.43 7.78 1.32
CA MET A 246 6.38 7.95 2.42
C MET A 246 7.38 9.07 2.13
N TYR A 247 8.00 9.07 0.93
CA TYR A 247 8.91 10.14 0.54
C TYR A 247 8.21 11.50 0.46
N TRP A 248 6.97 11.55 -0.05
CA TRP A 248 6.22 12.80 -0.08
C TRP A 248 5.93 13.32 1.34
N ARG A 249 5.52 12.46 2.28
CA ARG A 249 5.37 12.89 3.69
C ARG A 249 6.69 13.37 4.30
N LEU A 250 7.78 12.69 3.99
CA LEU A 250 9.10 13.10 4.46
C LEU A 250 9.47 14.49 3.93
N PHE A 251 9.33 14.73 2.60
CA PHE A 251 9.62 16.02 2.00
C PHE A 251 8.68 17.12 2.50
N ASP A 252 7.38 16.83 2.61
CA ASP A 252 6.41 17.78 3.19
C ASP A 252 6.84 18.19 4.63
N ARG A 253 7.29 17.23 5.45
CA ARG A 253 7.76 17.46 6.83
C ARG A 253 9.11 18.17 6.90
N MET A 254 10.00 17.91 5.95
CA MET A 254 11.30 18.62 5.87
C MET A 254 11.13 20.11 5.57
N GLY A 255 10.03 20.51 4.97
CA GLY A 255 9.68 21.91 4.69
C GLY A 255 8.90 22.61 5.80
N LEU A 256 8.58 21.92 6.91
CA LEU A 256 7.88 22.52 8.05
C LEU A 256 8.85 23.30 8.94
N SER A 257 8.37 24.40 9.52
CA SER A 257 9.07 25.10 10.60
C SER A 257 9.05 24.27 11.89
N ASP A 258 9.94 24.62 12.82
CA ASP A 258 10.02 23.93 14.11
C ASP A 258 8.69 24.02 14.90
N GLU A 259 7.99 25.16 14.79
CA GLU A 259 6.67 25.37 15.41
C GLU A 259 5.60 24.52 14.77
N GLU A 260 5.65 24.30 13.45
CA GLU A 260 4.69 23.44 12.74
C GLU A 260 4.90 21.96 13.06
N LEU A 261 6.15 21.54 13.28
CA LEU A 261 6.46 20.17 13.67
C LEU A 261 5.88 19.76 15.02
N ILE A 262 5.63 20.71 15.94
CA ILE A 262 4.96 20.44 17.23
C ILE A 262 3.53 19.90 17.00
N TYR A 263 2.86 20.33 15.94
CA TYR A 263 1.49 19.93 15.64
C TYR A 263 1.39 18.67 14.75
N ASP A 264 2.52 18.16 14.25
CA ASP A 264 2.55 16.88 13.54
C ASP A 264 2.69 15.73 14.56
N ILE A 265 1.62 14.98 14.77
CA ILE A 265 1.53 13.92 15.79
C ILE A 265 2.50 12.74 15.59
N ASP A 266 3.16 12.63 14.44
CA ASP A 266 4.18 11.61 14.18
C ASP A 266 5.61 12.14 14.42
N CYS A 267 5.80 13.48 14.54
CA CYS A 267 7.09 14.13 14.70
C CYS A 267 7.37 14.51 16.16
N LEU A 268 8.62 14.65 16.53
CA LEU A 268 9.04 15.22 17.81
C LEU A 268 9.87 16.48 17.55
N ALA A 269 9.42 17.62 18.07
CA ALA A 269 10.09 18.89 17.94
C ALA A 269 10.80 19.31 19.23
N TYR A 270 11.82 20.14 19.08
CA TYR A 270 12.62 20.74 20.18
C TYR A 270 13.15 19.69 21.19
N CYS A 271 13.56 18.52 20.70
CA CYS A 271 14.21 17.53 21.56
C CYS A 271 15.55 18.07 22.05
N LYS A 272 15.69 18.30 23.36
CA LYS A 272 16.90 18.85 23.99
C LYS A 272 17.70 17.73 24.64
N ARG A 273 19.02 17.70 24.38
CA ARG A 273 19.94 16.73 24.99
C ARG A 273 19.87 16.85 26.52
N THR A 274 19.83 15.73 27.23
CA THR A 274 19.89 15.69 28.69
C THR A 274 21.34 15.81 29.17
N ASP A 275 21.54 16.04 30.48
CA ASP A 275 22.86 16.08 31.08
C ASP A 275 23.57 14.72 31.12
N LYS A 276 22.89 13.64 30.75
CA LYS A 276 23.46 12.29 30.67
C LYS A 276 24.45 12.20 29.51
N PRO A 277 25.74 11.90 29.78
CA PRO A 277 26.73 11.81 28.71
C PRO A 277 26.39 10.64 27.76
N PRO A 278 26.68 10.80 26.44
CA PRO A 278 26.47 9.70 25.48
C PRO A 278 27.28 8.45 25.87
N TYR A 279 26.70 7.30 25.76
CA TYR A 279 27.30 6.04 26.19
C TYR A 279 27.16 4.93 25.14
N LYS A 280 27.95 3.88 25.26
CA LYS A 280 27.94 2.69 24.40
C LYS A 280 27.06 1.62 25.02
N GLU A 281 26.22 0.95 24.22
CA GLU A 281 25.42 -0.19 24.66
C GLU A 281 26.32 -1.36 25.12
N THR A 282 27.42 -1.60 24.40
CA THR A 282 28.45 -2.56 24.76
C THR A 282 29.83 -1.96 24.47
N PRO A 283 30.90 -2.43 25.14
CA PRO A 283 32.27 -1.91 24.90
C PRO A 283 32.71 -2.00 23.44
N LYS A 284 32.17 -2.96 22.67
CA LYS A 284 32.47 -3.17 21.25
C LYS A 284 31.59 -2.35 20.31
N SER A 285 30.54 -1.69 20.80
CA SER A 285 29.66 -0.87 19.97
C SER A 285 30.40 0.32 19.38
N ARG A 286 30.25 0.55 18.07
CA ARG A 286 30.73 1.76 17.40
C ARG A 286 29.76 2.94 17.58
N ASN A 287 28.49 2.66 17.82
CA ASN A 287 27.44 3.65 17.98
C ASN A 287 27.33 4.09 19.45
N LEU A 288 26.99 5.35 19.64
CA LEU A 288 26.65 5.96 20.92
C LEU A 288 25.14 6.06 21.06
N ILE A 289 24.67 6.04 22.31
CA ILE A 289 23.28 6.31 22.67
C ILE A 289 23.23 7.70 23.30
N TYR A 290 22.40 8.57 22.74
CA TYR A 290 22.14 9.93 23.18
C TYR A 290 20.74 9.98 23.78
N GLU A 291 20.58 10.60 24.94
CA GLU A 291 19.28 10.81 25.58
C GLU A 291 18.81 12.23 25.37
N TYR A 292 17.58 12.41 24.92
CA TYR A 292 16.92 13.69 24.71
C TYR A 292 15.63 13.78 25.49
N SER A 293 15.32 14.97 25.99
CA SER A 293 14.02 15.32 26.56
C SER A 293 13.18 16.10 25.55
N PHE A 294 11.88 15.90 25.56
CA PHE A 294 10.89 16.63 24.78
C PHE A 294 9.68 16.98 25.65
N ASP A 295 8.82 17.91 25.21
CA ASP A 295 7.61 18.26 25.95
C ASP A 295 6.63 17.07 25.98
N PRO A 296 6.33 16.47 27.15
CA PRO A 296 5.41 15.35 27.26
C PRO A 296 3.95 15.71 26.94
N ASN A 297 3.61 17.01 26.87
CA ASN A 297 2.29 17.50 26.48
C ASN A 297 2.15 17.67 24.96
N GLN A 298 3.22 17.52 24.18
CA GLN A 298 3.11 17.47 22.72
C GLN A 298 2.21 16.31 22.33
N GLU A 299 1.17 16.56 21.50
CA GLU A 299 0.36 15.49 20.92
C GLU A 299 1.24 14.57 20.07
N PHE A 300 1.37 13.32 20.49
CA PHE A 300 2.27 12.38 19.85
C PHE A 300 1.68 10.97 19.81
N LYS A 301 1.63 10.39 18.60
CA LYS A 301 0.99 9.09 18.35
C LYS A 301 1.75 7.90 18.95
N GLY A 302 3.07 7.97 19.00
CA GLY A 302 3.92 6.91 19.52
C GLY A 302 5.32 6.86 18.90
N ILE A 303 6.25 6.22 19.61
CA ILE A 303 7.67 6.15 19.24
C ILE A 303 7.85 5.16 18.07
N CYS A 304 8.39 5.66 16.94
CA CYS A 304 8.84 4.87 15.80
C CYS A 304 10.14 4.10 16.12
N GLU A 305 10.52 3.17 15.26
CA GLU A 305 11.80 2.45 15.41
C GLU A 305 13.00 3.32 15.02
N ARG A 306 12.79 4.23 14.07
CA ARG A 306 13.83 5.12 13.54
C ARG A 306 13.27 6.51 13.26
N TYR A 307 14.14 7.50 13.39
CA TYR A 307 13.86 8.89 13.02
C TYR A 307 14.98 9.45 12.15
N ILE A 308 14.62 10.41 11.29
CA ILE A 308 15.54 11.30 10.61
C ILE A 308 15.72 12.54 11.48
N VAL A 309 16.95 12.97 11.68
CA VAL A 309 17.28 14.24 12.34
C VAL A 309 17.18 15.35 11.31
N LEU A 310 16.22 16.26 11.49
CA LEU A 310 15.97 17.35 10.56
C LEU A 310 17.16 18.32 10.48
N GLY A 311 17.46 18.79 9.26
CA GLY A 311 18.52 19.77 9.03
C GLY A 311 19.94 19.21 9.10
N LYS A 312 20.12 17.91 9.35
CA LYS A 312 21.44 17.29 9.46
C LYS A 312 21.63 16.20 8.39
N VAL A 313 22.66 16.36 7.59
CA VAL A 313 23.01 15.41 6.51
C VAL A 313 24.42 14.85 6.74
N GLN A 314 24.65 13.65 6.22
CA GLN A 314 25.97 13.02 6.17
C GLN A 314 26.82 13.67 5.06
N ASP A 315 28.13 13.39 5.05
CA ASP A 315 29.07 13.89 4.03
C ASP A 315 28.67 13.50 2.58
N ASN A 316 27.88 12.44 2.44
CA ASN A 316 27.34 11.96 1.14
C ASN A 316 25.97 12.57 0.79
N GLY A 317 25.52 13.60 1.49
CA GLY A 317 24.23 14.27 1.27
C GLY A 317 22.99 13.50 1.78
N LYS A 318 23.15 12.32 2.41
CA LYS A 318 22.03 11.55 2.95
C LYS A 318 21.61 12.06 4.33
N ASN A 319 20.33 12.08 4.61
CA ASN A 319 19.79 12.39 5.93
C ASN A 319 20.35 11.45 7.00
N ILE A 320 20.58 11.98 8.21
CA ILE A 320 21.00 11.18 9.35
C ILE A 320 19.78 10.47 9.92
N SER A 321 19.77 9.12 9.82
CA SER A 321 18.76 8.27 10.43
C SER A 321 19.29 7.66 11.72
N VAL A 322 18.51 7.79 12.81
CA VAL A 322 18.86 7.33 14.15
C VAL A 322 17.91 6.22 14.60
N LYS A 323 18.41 5.22 15.30
CA LYS A 323 17.60 4.13 15.84
C LYS A 323 17.15 4.48 17.27
N VAL A 324 15.88 4.21 17.57
CA VAL A 324 15.35 4.42 18.92
C VAL A 324 15.58 3.20 19.80
N LYS A 325 15.99 3.43 21.02
CA LYS A 325 16.08 2.46 22.11
C LYS A 325 14.78 2.53 22.93
N LYS A 326 13.79 1.74 22.56
CA LYS A 326 12.44 1.80 23.16
C LYS A 326 12.46 1.52 24.66
N GLU A 327 13.31 0.60 25.11
CA GLU A 327 13.43 0.19 26.52
C GLU A 327 14.00 1.33 27.41
N GLU A 328 14.72 2.27 26.80
CA GLU A 328 15.34 3.41 27.46
C GLU A 328 14.59 4.73 27.20
N SER A 329 13.48 4.66 26.49
CA SER A 329 12.62 5.81 26.12
C SER A 329 11.30 5.75 26.91
N SER A 330 10.76 6.91 27.27
CA SER A 330 9.48 7.02 28.00
C SER A 330 8.71 8.24 27.52
N LEU A 331 7.54 8.00 26.92
CA LEU A 331 6.62 9.07 26.50
C LEU A 331 6.12 9.89 27.69
N GLU A 332 5.75 9.21 28.79
CA GLU A 332 5.23 9.84 29.99
C GLU A 332 6.24 10.80 30.64
N LYS A 333 7.53 10.48 30.53
CA LYS A 333 8.62 11.30 31.06
C LYS A 333 9.17 12.29 30.04
N GLY A 334 8.66 12.28 28.79
CA GLY A 334 9.20 13.08 27.70
C GLY A 334 10.67 12.76 27.39
N LEU A 335 11.06 11.47 27.39
CA LEU A 335 12.45 11.04 27.16
C LEU A 335 12.52 10.11 25.94
N ILE A 336 13.52 10.34 25.08
CA ILE A 336 13.84 9.48 23.93
C ILE A 336 15.35 9.20 23.87
N ALA A 337 15.70 7.93 23.72
CA ALA A 337 17.09 7.46 23.59
C ALA A 337 17.38 7.07 22.13
N LEU A 338 18.38 7.71 21.53
CA LEU A 338 18.72 7.62 20.11
C LEU A 338 20.11 7.02 19.91
N GLN A 339 20.19 5.93 19.15
CA GLN A 339 21.45 5.26 18.83
C GLN A 339 21.95 5.63 17.44
N THR A 340 23.17 6.17 17.35
CA THR A 340 23.82 6.55 16.09
C THR A 340 25.34 6.54 16.21
N GLY A 341 26.03 6.43 15.07
CA GLY A 341 27.49 6.63 14.96
C GLY A 341 27.86 8.08 14.65
N GLN A 342 26.87 8.95 14.46
CA GLN A 342 27.07 10.37 14.14
C GLN A 342 26.92 11.22 15.40
N GLU A 343 27.61 12.36 15.43
CA GLU A 343 27.42 13.34 16.49
C GLU A 343 26.12 14.12 16.27
N LEU A 344 25.31 14.24 17.31
CA LEU A 344 24.05 14.95 17.29
C LEU A 344 24.16 16.31 17.99
N ASP A 345 23.34 17.28 17.59
CA ASP A 345 23.31 18.63 18.18
C ASP A 345 22.60 18.64 19.54
N GLU A 346 22.70 19.75 20.26
CA GLU A 346 22.06 19.92 21.58
C GLU A 346 20.54 19.93 21.50
N VAL A 347 19.99 20.55 20.44
CA VAL A 347 18.55 20.57 20.15
C VAL A 347 18.34 20.01 18.76
N ILE A 348 17.42 19.05 18.62
CA ILE A 348 17.10 18.39 17.37
C ILE A 348 15.61 18.25 17.18
N ASN A 349 15.18 18.18 15.92
CA ASN A 349 13.82 17.79 15.52
C ASN A 349 13.86 16.44 14.83
N LEU A 350 12.87 15.61 15.09
CA LEU A 350 12.82 14.22 14.66
C LEU A 350 11.61 13.96 13.77
N ILE A 351 11.86 13.51 12.56
CA ILE A 351 10.84 13.09 11.59
C ILE A 351 10.90 11.56 11.47
N PRO A 352 9.77 10.81 11.46
CA PRO A 352 9.78 9.36 11.28
C PRO A 352 10.56 8.91 10.04
N ASP A 353 11.50 7.99 10.20
CA ASP A 353 12.14 7.28 9.09
C ASP A 353 11.35 6.00 8.78
N GLU A 354 10.39 6.13 7.88
CA GLU A 354 9.52 5.02 7.47
C GLU A 354 10.17 4.16 6.36
N ASN A 355 11.43 4.43 5.98
CA ASN A 355 12.09 3.74 4.87
C ASN A 355 12.55 2.34 5.25
N ILE A 356 11.73 1.35 4.91
CA ILE A 356 12.08 -0.07 5.02
C ILE A 356 12.69 -0.53 3.68
N SER A 357 13.89 -1.14 3.73
CA SER A 357 14.50 -1.72 2.53
C SER A 357 13.63 -2.86 2.00
N ALA A 358 13.24 -2.78 0.75
CA ALA A 358 12.51 -3.85 0.08
C ALA A 358 13.43 -4.92 -0.55
N LYS A 359 14.76 -4.73 -0.58
CA LYS A 359 15.71 -5.76 -1.04
C LYS A 359 15.47 -7.07 -0.29
N PRO A 360 15.44 -8.23 -0.88
CA PRO A 360 15.70 -8.64 -2.26
C PRO A 360 14.46 -8.71 -3.17
N ILE A 361 13.27 -8.27 -2.73
CA ILE A 361 12.02 -8.49 -3.47
C ILE A 361 12.04 -7.84 -4.87
N PRO A 362 12.41 -6.54 -5.05
CA PRO A 362 12.49 -5.93 -6.37
C PRO A 362 13.47 -6.63 -7.32
N GLU A 363 14.59 -7.13 -6.79
CA GLU A 363 15.58 -7.88 -7.56
C GLU A 363 15.01 -9.21 -8.06
N ALA A 364 14.26 -9.93 -7.21
CA ALA A 364 13.59 -11.17 -7.56
C ALA A 364 12.50 -10.93 -8.62
N ILE A 365 11.71 -9.86 -8.50
CA ILE A 365 10.71 -9.48 -9.52
C ILE A 365 11.40 -9.20 -10.86
N THR A 366 12.51 -8.46 -10.86
CA THR A 366 13.25 -8.14 -12.08
C THR A 366 13.72 -9.40 -12.78
N LYS A 367 14.28 -10.37 -12.06
CA LYS A 367 14.70 -11.65 -12.62
C LYS A 367 13.54 -12.47 -13.19
N GLN A 368 12.40 -12.51 -12.48
CA GLN A 368 11.21 -13.21 -12.98
C GLN A 368 10.64 -12.55 -14.24
N ALA A 369 10.57 -11.23 -14.26
CA ALA A 369 10.09 -10.47 -15.41
C ALA A 369 10.98 -10.66 -16.65
N ASP A 370 12.29 -10.66 -16.46
CA ASP A 370 13.26 -10.91 -17.53
C ASP A 370 13.18 -12.37 -18.06
N THR A 371 13.08 -13.36 -17.16
CA THR A 371 12.87 -14.77 -17.50
C THR A 371 11.54 -14.96 -18.27
N PHE A 372 10.47 -14.28 -17.84
CA PHE A 372 9.18 -14.32 -18.52
C PHE A 372 9.25 -13.70 -19.92
N LEU A 373 9.86 -12.53 -20.07
CA LEU A 373 9.97 -11.84 -21.37
C LEU A 373 10.78 -12.65 -22.39
N ARG A 374 11.77 -13.44 -21.93
CA ARG A 374 12.54 -14.38 -22.79
C ARG A 374 11.76 -15.63 -23.19
N GLY A 375 10.61 -15.90 -22.58
CA GLY A 375 9.81 -17.11 -22.82
C GLY A 375 10.27 -18.34 -22.04
N ASP A 376 11.17 -18.18 -21.05
CA ASP A 376 11.72 -19.31 -20.27
C ASP A 376 10.84 -19.68 -19.06
N LEU A 377 9.85 -18.85 -18.72
CA LEU A 377 8.94 -19.07 -17.59
C LEU A 377 7.62 -19.70 -18.08
N VAL A 378 7.66 -20.99 -18.40
CA VAL A 378 6.50 -21.73 -18.94
C VAL A 378 6.10 -22.85 -17.98
N ASN A 379 4.80 -23.13 -17.89
CA ASN A 379 4.25 -24.23 -17.08
C ASN A 379 4.68 -24.17 -15.60
N THR A 380 4.64 -22.98 -15.02
CA THR A 380 4.99 -22.74 -13.62
C THR A 380 3.76 -22.29 -12.82
N ALA A 381 3.81 -22.51 -11.51
CA ALA A 381 2.72 -22.12 -10.62
C ALA A 381 2.35 -20.63 -10.72
N ILE A 382 3.33 -19.75 -10.92
CA ILE A 382 3.08 -18.31 -11.04
C ILE A 382 2.38 -17.96 -12.35
N ILE A 383 2.71 -18.63 -13.45
CA ILE A 383 2.05 -18.38 -14.75
C ILE A 383 0.62 -18.90 -14.73
N ASP A 384 0.37 -20.12 -14.22
CA ASP A 384 -1.00 -20.62 -14.06
C ASP A 384 -1.87 -19.67 -13.23
N PHE A 385 -1.29 -19.16 -12.13
CA PHE A 385 -1.97 -18.18 -11.28
C PHE A 385 -2.28 -16.87 -12.02
N LEU A 386 -1.29 -16.28 -12.72
CA LEU A 386 -1.47 -15.01 -13.43
C LEU A 386 -2.43 -15.13 -14.62
N MET A 387 -2.48 -16.30 -15.27
CA MET A 387 -3.46 -16.62 -16.32
C MET A 387 -4.84 -16.94 -15.76
N ARG A 388 -4.97 -17.13 -14.44
CA ARG A 388 -6.19 -17.65 -13.78
C ARG A 388 -6.63 -18.98 -14.38
N ASP A 389 -5.67 -19.83 -14.70
CA ASP A 389 -5.94 -21.17 -15.23
C ASP A 389 -6.31 -22.14 -14.10
N ASN A 390 -7.02 -23.21 -14.43
CA ASN A 390 -7.30 -24.28 -13.47
C ASN A 390 -5.98 -24.91 -12.99
N PRO A 391 -5.85 -25.26 -11.71
CA PRO A 391 -4.63 -25.88 -11.19
C PRO A 391 -4.34 -27.23 -11.89
N ARG A 392 -3.08 -27.48 -12.20
CA ARG A 392 -2.64 -28.76 -12.75
C ARG A 392 -2.43 -29.77 -11.63
N ILE A 393 -3.29 -30.77 -11.56
CA ILE A 393 -3.26 -31.84 -10.57
C ILE A 393 -3.13 -33.17 -11.32
N THR A 394 -2.07 -33.93 -11.07
CA THR A 394 -1.82 -35.22 -11.74
C THR A 394 -2.97 -36.20 -11.51
N GLY A 395 -3.56 -36.69 -12.59
CA GLY A 395 -4.68 -37.63 -12.56
C GLY A 395 -6.05 -36.98 -12.30
N HIS A 396 -6.14 -35.65 -12.35
CA HIS A 396 -7.40 -34.90 -12.27
C HIS A 396 -7.72 -34.24 -13.62
N GLU A 397 -8.97 -34.29 -14.06
CA GLU A 397 -9.44 -33.67 -15.29
C GLU A 397 -9.65 -32.17 -15.07
N SER A 398 -8.96 -31.33 -15.85
CA SER A 398 -9.08 -29.87 -15.77
C SER A 398 -10.52 -29.41 -15.98
N GLY A 399 -10.97 -28.43 -15.20
CA GLY A 399 -12.33 -27.88 -15.27
C GLY A 399 -13.38 -28.67 -14.46
N LYS A 400 -13.04 -29.81 -13.88
CA LYS A 400 -13.89 -30.51 -12.94
C LYS A 400 -13.68 -30.04 -11.49
N PRO A 401 -14.69 -30.22 -10.59
CA PRO A 401 -14.52 -29.98 -9.16
C PRO A 401 -13.32 -30.73 -8.58
N ILE A 402 -12.45 -30.03 -7.86
CA ILE A 402 -11.19 -30.60 -7.31
C ILE A 402 -11.47 -31.61 -6.20
N ILE A 403 -12.50 -31.37 -5.41
CA ILE A 403 -12.96 -32.28 -4.34
C ILE A 403 -14.44 -32.61 -4.51
N SER A 404 -14.86 -33.71 -3.91
CA SER A 404 -16.28 -34.11 -3.90
C SER A 404 -17.09 -33.28 -2.88
N GLN A 405 -18.41 -33.36 -2.99
CA GLN A 405 -19.34 -32.74 -2.04
C GLN A 405 -19.44 -33.51 -0.70
N ASN A 406 -18.66 -34.58 -0.50
CA ASN A 406 -18.70 -35.38 0.72
C ASN A 406 -17.89 -34.74 1.86
N PRO A 407 -18.53 -34.21 2.92
CA PRO A 407 -17.81 -33.54 4.02
C PRO A 407 -16.83 -34.46 4.75
N SER A 408 -17.12 -35.77 4.85
CA SER A 408 -16.28 -36.74 5.56
C SER A 408 -14.99 -37.08 4.79
N ALA A 409 -14.98 -36.93 3.48
CA ALA A 409 -13.81 -37.18 2.62
C ALA A 409 -12.99 -35.91 2.39
N ARG A 410 -13.54 -34.74 2.64
CA ARG A 410 -12.99 -33.42 2.25
C ARG A 410 -11.51 -33.27 2.60
N LEU A 411 -11.12 -33.49 3.85
CA LEU A 411 -9.72 -33.34 4.27
C LEU A 411 -8.75 -34.26 3.52
N LEU A 412 -9.14 -35.52 3.31
CA LEU A 412 -8.33 -36.48 2.57
C LEU A 412 -8.21 -36.12 1.10
N GLU A 413 -9.29 -35.62 0.50
CA GLU A 413 -9.31 -35.17 -0.90
C GLU A 413 -8.45 -33.91 -1.09
N ILE A 414 -8.48 -32.96 -0.13
CA ILE A 414 -7.59 -31.78 -0.12
C ILE A 414 -6.12 -32.22 -0.03
N ILE A 415 -5.78 -33.12 0.90
CA ILE A 415 -4.42 -33.67 1.04
C ILE A 415 -3.99 -34.31 -0.28
N ARG A 416 -4.85 -35.12 -0.90
CA ARG A 416 -4.56 -35.75 -2.18
C ARG A 416 -4.35 -34.71 -3.29
N ALA A 417 -5.24 -33.75 -3.46
CA ALA A 417 -5.13 -32.71 -4.48
C ALA A 417 -3.81 -31.94 -4.38
N VAL A 418 -3.42 -31.53 -3.16
CA VAL A 418 -2.15 -30.84 -2.93
C VAL A 418 -0.96 -31.76 -3.19
N SER A 419 -1.01 -33.03 -2.74
CA SER A 419 0.11 -33.97 -2.93
C SER A 419 0.41 -34.30 -4.38
N TYR A 420 -0.60 -34.20 -5.26
CA TYR A 420 -0.50 -34.46 -6.71
C TYR A 420 -0.45 -33.19 -7.57
N LEU A 421 -0.25 -32.01 -6.93
CA LEU A 421 -0.08 -30.74 -7.65
C LEU A 421 1.22 -30.77 -8.48
N ASP A 422 1.13 -30.34 -9.75
CA ASP A 422 2.21 -30.44 -10.72
C ASP A 422 2.70 -29.06 -11.19
N ASN A 423 3.70 -28.52 -10.51
CA ASN A 423 4.28 -27.18 -10.77
C ASN A 423 3.21 -26.09 -10.93
N SER A 424 2.17 -26.15 -10.11
CA SER A 424 0.98 -25.32 -10.24
C SER A 424 0.59 -24.68 -8.91
N TYR A 425 -0.52 -23.97 -8.88
CA TYR A 425 -1.05 -23.38 -7.65
C TYR A 425 -2.38 -24.05 -7.27
N LEU A 426 -2.74 -23.96 -5.99
CA LEU A 426 -4.06 -24.35 -5.50
C LEU A 426 -4.51 -23.34 -4.44
N THR A 427 -5.75 -22.86 -4.57
CA THR A 427 -6.35 -21.92 -3.63
C THR A 427 -7.32 -22.62 -2.69
N ILE A 428 -7.17 -22.35 -1.39
CA ILE A 428 -8.09 -22.79 -0.33
C ILE A 428 -8.70 -21.53 0.29
N GLN A 429 -9.87 -21.15 -0.20
CA GLN A 429 -10.63 -20.04 0.35
C GLN A 429 -11.31 -20.48 1.63
N GLY A 430 -11.05 -19.78 2.72
CA GLY A 430 -11.63 -20.07 4.02
C GLY A 430 -12.13 -18.83 4.74
N PRO A 431 -13.44 -18.66 4.86
CA PRO A 431 -14.03 -17.63 5.71
C PRO A 431 -13.57 -17.68 7.16
N PRO A 432 -13.88 -16.66 7.99
CA PRO A 432 -13.49 -16.66 9.39
C PRO A 432 -13.98 -17.90 10.14
N GLY A 433 -13.04 -18.59 10.82
CA GLY A 433 -13.37 -19.79 11.59
C GLY A 433 -13.62 -21.06 10.78
N SER A 434 -13.36 -21.08 9.48
CA SER A 434 -13.60 -22.27 8.62
C SER A 434 -12.54 -23.37 8.70
N GLY A 435 -11.54 -23.23 9.58
CA GLY A 435 -10.52 -24.26 9.79
C GLY A 435 -9.36 -24.23 8.81
N LYS A 436 -8.99 -23.06 8.23
CA LYS A 436 -7.81 -22.89 7.38
C LYS A 436 -6.54 -23.50 8.01
N THR A 437 -6.21 -23.08 9.23
CA THR A 437 -5.03 -23.59 9.95
C THR A 437 -5.11 -25.09 10.22
N TYR A 438 -6.31 -25.59 10.54
CA TYR A 438 -6.54 -27.03 10.71
C TYR A 438 -6.26 -27.80 9.42
N THR A 439 -6.81 -27.36 8.31
CA THR A 439 -6.56 -27.98 6.99
C THR A 439 -5.09 -27.93 6.62
N ALA A 440 -4.45 -26.75 6.77
CA ALA A 440 -3.05 -26.55 6.42
C ALA A 440 -2.10 -27.47 7.21
N LYS A 441 -2.25 -27.58 8.53
CA LYS A 441 -1.37 -28.42 9.35
C LYS A 441 -1.43 -29.89 8.94
N HIS A 442 -2.61 -30.40 8.57
CA HIS A 442 -2.77 -31.78 8.11
C HIS A 442 -2.15 -32.00 6.73
N VAL A 443 -2.33 -31.06 5.81
CA VAL A 443 -1.71 -31.09 4.48
C VAL A 443 -0.18 -31.04 4.61
N ILE A 444 0.35 -30.10 5.39
CA ILE A 444 1.81 -29.95 5.61
C ILE A 444 2.37 -31.21 6.25
N ALA A 445 1.72 -31.79 7.24
CA ALA A 445 2.12 -33.03 7.88
C ALA A 445 2.16 -34.22 6.91
N ALA A 446 1.18 -34.32 6.00
CA ALA A 446 1.18 -35.31 4.95
C ALA A 446 2.35 -35.14 3.96
N LEU A 447 2.64 -33.91 3.56
CA LEU A 447 3.79 -33.58 2.70
C LEU A 447 5.13 -33.88 3.37
N LEU A 448 5.27 -33.64 4.68
CA LEU A 448 6.46 -34.00 5.46
C LEU A 448 6.70 -35.52 5.45
N LYS A 449 5.65 -36.34 5.54
CA LYS A 449 5.75 -37.79 5.40
C LYS A 449 6.28 -38.23 4.03
N LEU A 450 6.05 -37.39 2.99
CA LEU A 450 6.57 -37.59 1.63
C LEU A 450 7.98 -37.00 1.43
N GLY A 451 8.63 -36.51 2.48
CA GLY A 451 9.99 -35.96 2.41
C GLY A 451 10.07 -34.55 1.80
N LYS A 452 8.98 -33.83 1.69
CA LYS A 452 8.92 -32.53 1.02
C LYS A 452 9.50 -31.39 1.85
N LYS A 453 10.08 -30.39 1.15
CA LYS A 453 10.53 -29.12 1.72
C LYS A 453 9.42 -28.09 1.54
N ILE A 454 9.00 -27.46 2.64
CA ILE A 454 7.81 -26.63 2.68
C ILE A 454 8.16 -25.23 3.21
N GLY A 455 7.73 -24.19 2.50
CA GLY A 455 7.77 -22.81 2.94
C GLY A 455 6.40 -22.37 3.49
N ILE A 456 6.39 -21.54 4.53
CA ILE A 456 5.19 -20.84 5.02
C ILE A 456 5.47 -19.35 4.98
N SER A 457 4.63 -18.58 4.29
CA SER A 457 4.71 -17.13 4.21
C SER A 457 3.39 -16.44 4.55
N SER A 458 3.50 -15.21 5.01
CA SER A 458 2.39 -14.26 5.23
C SER A 458 2.97 -12.85 5.39
N ASN A 459 2.13 -11.82 5.44
CA ASN A 459 2.56 -10.46 5.76
C ASN A 459 2.98 -10.26 7.22
N SER A 460 2.64 -11.21 8.10
CA SER A 460 2.90 -11.13 9.54
C SER A 460 3.68 -12.33 10.05
N HIS A 461 4.80 -12.10 10.73
CA HIS A 461 5.53 -13.17 11.43
C HIS A 461 4.66 -13.88 12.47
N LYS A 462 3.68 -13.19 13.06
CA LYS A 462 2.75 -13.78 14.01
C LYS A 462 1.85 -14.82 13.33
N ALA A 463 1.33 -14.54 12.14
CA ALA A 463 0.54 -15.49 11.35
C ALA A 463 1.39 -16.69 10.90
N ILE A 464 2.60 -16.45 10.38
CA ILE A 464 3.56 -17.49 10.01
C ILE A 464 3.82 -18.43 11.18
N ASN A 465 4.21 -17.90 12.34
CA ASN A 465 4.55 -18.68 13.50
C ASN A 465 3.33 -19.40 14.10
N HIS A 466 2.14 -18.81 14.00
CA HIS A 466 0.90 -19.47 14.42
C HIS A 466 0.66 -20.79 13.63
N LEU A 467 0.78 -20.74 12.30
CA LEU A 467 0.64 -21.95 11.47
C LEU A 467 1.79 -22.93 11.73
N LEU A 468 3.01 -22.44 11.89
CA LEU A 468 4.20 -23.26 12.16
C LEU A 468 4.10 -24.00 13.49
N ILE A 469 3.68 -23.34 14.58
CA ILE A 469 3.45 -23.91 15.89
C ILE A 469 2.39 -25.01 15.83
N ASN A 470 1.20 -24.70 15.27
CA ASN A 470 0.13 -25.67 15.13
C ASN A 470 0.54 -26.93 14.34
N THR A 471 1.39 -26.74 13.33
CA THR A 471 1.90 -27.84 12.50
C THR A 471 2.91 -28.67 13.29
N ALA A 472 3.85 -28.04 14.00
CA ALA A 472 4.86 -28.72 14.81
C ALA A 472 4.22 -29.52 15.95
N GLU A 473 3.25 -28.93 16.67
CA GLU A 473 2.48 -29.62 17.72
C GLU A 473 1.75 -30.85 17.17
N TYR A 474 1.06 -30.70 16.04
CA TYR A 474 0.37 -31.82 15.41
C TYR A 474 1.35 -32.92 14.97
N CYS A 475 2.47 -32.56 14.35
CA CYS A 475 3.50 -33.53 13.97
C CYS A 475 4.10 -34.25 15.17
N GLN A 476 4.31 -33.56 16.28
CA GLN A 476 4.80 -34.16 17.53
C GLN A 476 3.78 -35.16 18.12
N GLN A 477 2.51 -34.81 18.13
CA GLN A 477 1.43 -35.68 18.60
C GLN A 477 1.30 -36.96 17.76
N GLU A 478 1.44 -36.83 16.44
CA GLU A 478 1.31 -37.94 15.47
C GLU A 478 2.63 -38.69 15.22
N GLY A 479 3.72 -38.32 15.90
CA GLY A 479 5.03 -38.95 15.71
C GLY A 479 5.65 -38.73 14.32
N ILE A 480 5.26 -37.64 13.62
CA ILE A 480 5.78 -37.28 12.30
C ILE A 480 7.08 -36.50 12.46
N LYS A 481 8.15 -37.02 11.87
CA LYS A 481 9.45 -36.33 11.89
C LYS A 481 9.47 -35.18 10.88
N GLY A 482 9.93 -34.02 11.29
CA GLY A 482 10.14 -32.85 10.47
C GLY A 482 11.10 -31.88 11.13
N TYR A 483 11.81 -31.10 10.33
CA TYR A 483 12.64 -30.01 10.81
C TYR A 483 11.88 -28.69 10.67
N PHE A 484 11.82 -27.90 11.76
CA PHE A 484 11.04 -26.66 11.81
C PHE A 484 11.95 -25.48 12.12
N ALA A 485 11.81 -24.40 11.33
CA ALA A 485 12.53 -23.16 11.58
C ALA A 485 11.73 -21.92 11.15
N CYS A 486 12.03 -20.77 11.74
CA CYS A 486 11.48 -19.46 11.35
C CYS A 486 12.54 -18.35 11.44
N THR A 487 12.20 -17.16 10.98
CA THR A 487 13.14 -16.02 10.95
C THR A 487 12.91 -14.97 12.03
N LYS A 488 11.88 -15.10 12.83
CA LYS A 488 11.61 -14.19 13.95
C LYS A 488 10.94 -14.93 15.10
N ASN A 489 11.49 -14.78 16.29
CA ASN A 489 10.83 -15.25 17.49
C ASN A 489 9.67 -14.29 17.87
N THR A 490 8.45 -14.80 17.92
CA THR A 490 7.26 -14.06 18.33
C THR A 490 6.57 -14.70 19.55
N ASP A 491 7.02 -15.89 19.98
CA ASP A 491 6.41 -16.65 21.04
C ASP A 491 7.41 -17.62 21.67
N GLU A 492 7.46 -17.72 22.98
CA GLU A 492 8.33 -18.66 23.71
C GLU A 492 8.04 -20.14 23.42
N ILE A 493 6.84 -20.47 22.94
CA ILE A 493 6.43 -21.81 22.55
C ILE A 493 7.29 -22.35 21.40
N LEU A 494 7.78 -21.50 20.52
CA LEU A 494 8.67 -21.89 19.41
C LEU A 494 9.87 -22.71 19.91
N LEU A 495 10.56 -22.21 20.93
CA LEU A 495 11.73 -22.89 21.50
C LEU A 495 11.36 -24.19 22.22
N LYS A 496 10.21 -24.24 22.90
CA LYS A 496 9.71 -25.44 23.58
C LYS A 496 9.38 -26.56 22.62
N LEU A 497 8.95 -26.24 21.41
CA LEU A 497 8.65 -27.19 20.32
C LEU A 497 9.88 -27.55 19.49
N GLY A 498 11.06 -27.01 19.81
CA GLY A 498 12.30 -27.26 19.05
C GLY A 498 12.33 -26.55 17.68
N ILE A 499 11.55 -25.48 17.51
CA ILE A 499 11.55 -24.66 16.30
C ILE A 499 12.76 -23.72 16.36
N ASN A 500 13.64 -23.82 15.39
CA ASN A 500 14.85 -23.02 15.32
C ASN A 500 14.56 -21.61 14.79
N VAL A 501 15.29 -20.61 15.28
CA VAL A 501 15.15 -19.22 14.81
C VAL A 501 16.45 -18.79 14.15
N TYR A 502 16.36 -18.39 12.88
CA TYR A 502 17.51 -17.96 12.05
C TYR A 502 17.28 -16.55 11.51
N LYS A 503 18.36 -15.91 11.06
CA LYS A 503 18.24 -14.75 10.17
C LYS A 503 17.91 -15.23 8.75
N ASN A 504 17.31 -14.35 7.94
CA ASN A 504 17.00 -14.67 6.54
C ASN A 504 18.22 -15.19 5.75
N GLU A 505 19.40 -14.66 6.02
CA GLU A 505 20.67 -15.02 5.38
C GLU A 505 21.18 -16.42 5.72
N ASP A 506 20.70 -17.02 6.81
CA ASP A 506 21.14 -18.31 7.29
C ASP A 506 20.19 -19.46 6.91
N ILE A 507 19.01 -19.15 6.34
CA ILE A 507 17.98 -20.15 6.02
C ILE A 507 18.51 -21.20 5.06
N ALA A 508 19.17 -20.79 3.96
CA ALA A 508 19.67 -21.70 2.94
C ALA A 508 20.64 -22.77 3.50
N ARG A 509 21.41 -22.38 4.51
CA ARG A 509 22.36 -23.29 5.18
C ARG A 509 21.69 -24.21 6.19
N SER A 510 20.50 -23.87 6.66
CA SER A 510 19.74 -24.62 7.67
C SER A 510 18.80 -25.68 7.08
N LEU A 511 18.64 -25.72 5.76
CA LEU A 511 17.71 -26.60 5.08
C LEU A 511 18.05 -28.07 5.26
N GLN A 512 17.02 -28.88 5.52
CA GLN A 512 17.09 -30.31 5.66
C GLN A 512 16.01 -30.99 4.81
N PRO A 513 16.15 -32.28 4.48
CA PRO A 513 14.99 -33.03 3.96
C PRO A 513 13.84 -33.00 4.96
N SER A 514 12.59 -32.97 4.47
CA SER A 514 11.39 -32.94 5.32
C SER A 514 11.42 -31.76 6.29
N CYS A 515 11.51 -30.53 5.77
CA CYS A 515 11.54 -29.31 6.59
C CYS A 515 10.36 -28.39 6.33
N VAL A 516 10.01 -27.59 7.34
CA VAL A 516 9.06 -26.47 7.25
C VAL A 516 9.76 -25.19 7.70
N ILE A 517 9.84 -24.23 6.79
CA ILE A 517 10.51 -22.94 7.03
C ILE A 517 9.49 -21.80 6.97
N GLY A 518 9.39 -21.02 8.05
CA GLY A 518 8.52 -19.85 8.14
C GLY A 518 9.27 -18.54 7.96
N THR A 519 8.99 -17.78 6.89
CA THR A 519 9.51 -16.42 6.70
C THR A 519 8.58 -15.58 5.81
N THR A 520 8.81 -14.28 5.78
CA THR A 520 8.07 -13.35 4.92
C THR A 520 8.62 -13.35 3.49
N ALA A 521 8.00 -12.55 2.60
CA ALA A 521 8.48 -12.39 1.23
C ALA A 521 9.97 -12.01 1.12
N TRP A 522 10.52 -11.29 2.11
CA TRP A 522 11.96 -10.97 2.18
C TRP A 522 12.87 -12.21 2.26
N GLY A 523 12.42 -13.28 2.92
CA GLY A 523 13.16 -14.53 2.96
C GLY A 523 13.06 -15.28 1.63
N PHE A 524 11.84 -15.55 1.15
CA PHE A 524 11.61 -16.36 -0.05
C PHE A 524 12.02 -15.70 -1.36
N ALA A 525 12.18 -14.37 -1.41
CA ALA A 525 12.67 -13.66 -2.59
C ALA A 525 14.20 -13.74 -2.79
N ARG A 526 14.96 -14.38 -1.88
CA ARG A 526 16.41 -14.46 -1.95
C ARG A 526 16.87 -15.45 -3.02
N ASP A 527 17.98 -15.13 -3.67
CA ASP A 527 18.57 -15.99 -4.73
C ASP A 527 19.05 -17.37 -4.21
N ASP A 528 19.53 -17.41 -2.97
CA ASP A 528 20.01 -18.66 -2.36
C ASP A 528 18.88 -19.66 -2.01
N LEU A 529 17.62 -19.25 -2.21
CA LEU A 529 16.43 -20.09 -2.05
C LEU A 529 15.73 -20.43 -3.38
N GLU A 530 16.33 -20.08 -4.53
CA GLU A 530 15.73 -20.35 -5.84
C GLU A 530 15.50 -21.85 -6.07
N ASN A 531 14.26 -22.25 -6.41
CA ASN A 531 13.84 -23.64 -6.66
C ASN A 531 14.12 -24.63 -5.51
N VAL A 532 14.19 -24.16 -4.26
CA VAL A 532 14.55 -24.97 -3.10
C VAL A 532 13.36 -25.72 -2.53
N PHE A 533 12.18 -25.11 -2.51
CA PHE A 533 10.99 -25.68 -1.88
C PHE A 533 10.11 -26.44 -2.89
N ASP A 534 9.53 -27.55 -2.42
CA ASP A 534 8.51 -28.26 -3.19
C ASP A 534 7.16 -27.54 -3.14
N TYR A 535 6.85 -26.92 -1.99
CA TYR A 535 5.61 -26.21 -1.73
C TYR A 535 5.85 -24.91 -0.96
N LEU A 536 5.13 -23.85 -1.33
CA LEU A 536 5.04 -22.61 -0.57
C LEU A 536 3.59 -22.34 -0.19
N PHE A 537 3.30 -22.37 1.10
CA PHE A 537 2.00 -22.00 1.67
C PHE A 537 2.00 -20.50 1.96
N ILE A 538 1.01 -19.77 1.42
CA ILE A 538 0.81 -18.35 1.69
C ILE A 538 -0.48 -18.21 2.50
N ASP A 539 -0.32 -17.96 3.79
CA ASP A 539 -1.45 -17.71 4.69
C ASP A 539 -1.85 -16.24 4.65
N GLU A 540 -3.15 -15.98 4.85
CA GLU A 540 -3.76 -14.65 4.68
C GLU A 540 -3.46 -14.04 3.29
N ALA A 541 -3.61 -14.83 2.22
CA ALA A 541 -3.29 -14.44 0.84
C ALA A 541 -4.08 -13.23 0.34
N GLY A 542 -5.23 -12.89 0.96
CA GLY A 542 -5.96 -11.64 0.73
C GLY A 542 -5.22 -10.38 1.17
N GLN A 543 -4.14 -10.52 1.96
CA GLN A 543 -3.33 -9.41 2.44
C GLN A 543 -1.93 -9.34 1.77
N VAL A 544 -1.58 -10.26 0.89
CA VAL A 544 -0.29 -10.34 0.20
C VAL A 544 -0.45 -9.85 -1.23
N SER A 545 0.45 -8.98 -1.71
CA SER A 545 0.40 -8.45 -3.08
C SER A 545 0.82 -9.49 -4.12
N VAL A 546 0.26 -9.36 -5.34
CA VAL A 546 0.69 -10.13 -6.51
C VAL A 546 2.18 -9.92 -6.79
N ALA A 547 2.70 -8.70 -6.61
CA ALA A 547 4.13 -8.42 -6.78
C ALA A 547 5.01 -9.24 -5.82
N ASN A 548 4.62 -9.37 -4.56
CA ASN A 548 5.33 -10.21 -3.60
C ASN A 548 5.22 -11.69 -3.96
N LEU A 549 4.07 -12.15 -4.48
CA LEU A 549 3.91 -13.53 -4.96
C LEU A 549 4.87 -13.82 -6.12
N ILE A 550 4.98 -12.92 -7.11
CA ILE A 550 5.94 -13.04 -8.22
C ILE A 550 7.36 -13.22 -7.70
N ALA A 551 7.77 -12.41 -6.70
CA ALA A 551 9.09 -12.54 -6.11
C ALA A 551 9.31 -13.88 -5.39
N MET A 552 8.35 -14.31 -4.57
CA MET A 552 8.43 -15.54 -3.77
C MET A 552 8.34 -16.81 -4.63
N SER A 553 7.65 -16.76 -5.77
CA SER A 553 7.43 -17.92 -6.64
C SER A 553 8.72 -18.54 -7.15
N ARG A 554 9.82 -17.77 -7.21
CA ARG A 554 11.16 -18.30 -7.56
C ARG A 554 11.65 -19.39 -6.61
N SER A 555 11.20 -19.37 -5.36
CA SER A 555 11.68 -20.31 -4.33
C SER A 555 11.03 -21.69 -4.39
N THR A 556 9.95 -21.87 -5.14
CA THR A 556 9.08 -23.04 -5.03
C THR A 556 8.55 -23.54 -6.37
N ARG A 557 8.18 -24.82 -6.41
CA ARG A 557 7.50 -25.43 -7.55
C ARG A 557 5.98 -25.29 -7.46
N ASN A 558 5.41 -25.48 -6.27
CA ASN A 558 3.97 -25.46 -6.06
C ASN A 558 3.60 -24.38 -5.05
N ILE A 559 2.47 -23.70 -5.27
CA ILE A 559 1.98 -22.59 -4.44
C ILE A 559 0.60 -22.96 -3.87
N ILE A 560 0.46 -22.90 -2.55
CA ILE A 560 -0.82 -23.07 -1.87
C ILE A 560 -1.24 -21.71 -1.30
N LEU A 561 -2.35 -21.19 -1.81
CA LEU A 561 -2.91 -19.90 -1.41
C LEU A 561 -4.04 -20.12 -0.40
N MET A 562 -3.91 -19.56 0.79
CA MET A 562 -4.90 -19.69 1.84
C MET A 562 -5.32 -18.30 2.31
N GLY A 563 -6.61 -18.06 2.41
CA GLY A 563 -7.11 -16.75 2.83
C GLY A 563 -8.56 -16.56 2.49
N ASP A 564 -8.98 -15.31 2.55
CA ASP A 564 -10.33 -14.89 2.21
C ASP A 564 -10.29 -13.42 1.76
N GLN A 565 -10.71 -13.15 0.52
CA GLN A 565 -10.72 -11.81 -0.05
C GLN A 565 -11.82 -10.91 0.53
N MET A 566 -12.82 -11.51 1.20
CA MET A 566 -13.91 -10.76 1.82
C MET A 566 -13.54 -10.23 3.22
N GLN A 567 -12.33 -10.54 3.71
CA GLN A 567 -11.74 -9.95 4.91
C GLN A 567 -10.96 -8.68 4.58
N LEU A 568 -10.23 -8.14 5.57
CA LEU A 568 -9.40 -6.94 5.36
C LEU A 568 -8.41 -7.18 4.22
N GLY A 569 -8.48 -6.30 3.23
CA GLY A 569 -7.57 -6.35 2.09
C GLY A 569 -6.14 -5.95 2.43
N GLN A 570 -5.27 -6.05 1.44
CA GLN A 570 -3.88 -5.63 1.56
C GLN A 570 -3.79 -4.13 1.89
N PRO A 571 -3.01 -3.74 2.92
CA PRO A 571 -2.68 -2.35 3.17
C PRO A 571 -1.74 -1.84 2.07
N SER A 572 -2.27 -1.05 1.14
CA SER A 572 -1.49 -0.38 0.10
C SER A 572 -1.41 1.12 0.40
N GLN A 573 -0.21 1.68 0.35
CA GLN A 573 0.04 3.11 0.50
C GLN A 573 0.10 3.81 -0.86
N GLY A 574 0.65 3.13 -1.86
CA GLY A 574 0.80 3.61 -3.22
C GLY A 574 -0.46 3.45 -4.07
N SER A 575 -0.46 4.08 -5.24
CA SER A 575 -1.45 3.84 -6.28
C SER A 575 -0.80 3.06 -7.41
N HIS A 576 -1.49 2.05 -7.91
CA HIS A 576 -0.97 1.12 -8.91
C HIS A 576 -1.86 1.09 -10.13
N PRO A 577 -1.29 1.02 -11.36
CA PRO A 577 -2.06 0.88 -12.59
C PRO A 577 -2.77 -0.47 -12.64
N GLU A 578 -3.92 -0.51 -13.32
CA GLU A 578 -4.69 -1.71 -13.60
C GLU A 578 -4.93 -2.56 -12.33
N ASN A 579 -4.66 -3.87 -12.40
CA ASN A 579 -4.80 -4.82 -11.29
C ASN A 579 -3.47 -5.09 -10.54
N SER A 580 -2.39 -4.36 -10.88
CA SER A 580 -1.05 -4.61 -10.31
C SER A 580 -0.93 -4.30 -8.81
N GLY A 581 -1.86 -3.53 -8.26
CA GLY A 581 -1.97 -3.25 -6.83
C GLY A 581 -2.85 -4.23 -6.05
N SER A 582 -3.41 -5.23 -6.70
CA SER A 582 -4.32 -6.20 -6.07
C SER A 582 -3.61 -7.12 -5.11
N SER A 583 -4.33 -7.59 -4.09
CA SER A 583 -3.91 -8.77 -3.34
C SER A 583 -4.01 -10.02 -4.22
N ILE A 584 -3.36 -11.10 -3.78
CA ILE A 584 -3.38 -12.39 -4.49
C ILE A 584 -4.82 -12.85 -4.75
N LEU A 585 -5.67 -12.82 -3.71
CA LEU A 585 -7.05 -13.31 -3.86
C LEU A 585 -7.96 -12.34 -4.59
N ASP A 586 -7.77 -11.02 -4.44
CA ASP A 586 -8.52 -10.02 -5.23
C ASP A 586 -8.19 -10.14 -6.72
N TYR A 587 -6.93 -10.42 -7.06
CA TYR A 587 -6.52 -10.65 -8.44
C TYR A 587 -7.15 -11.92 -9.02
N LEU A 588 -7.11 -13.03 -8.27
CA LEU A 588 -7.60 -14.33 -8.73
C LEU A 588 -9.13 -14.36 -8.87
N LEU A 589 -9.85 -13.86 -7.87
CA LEU A 589 -11.30 -13.99 -7.76
C LEU A 589 -12.05 -12.80 -8.36
N HIS A 590 -11.39 -11.65 -8.48
CA HIS A 590 -11.95 -10.42 -9.05
C HIS A 590 -13.31 -10.05 -8.43
N THR A 591 -14.42 -10.34 -9.14
CA THR A 591 -15.79 -10.07 -8.68
C THR A 591 -16.50 -11.31 -8.12
N THR A 592 -15.85 -12.47 -8.10
CA THR A 592 -16.44 -13.73 -7.67
C THR A 592 -16.31 -13.88 -6.15
N PRO A 593 -17.41 -13.93 -5.38
CA PRO A 593 -17.34 -13.99 -3.92
C PRO A 593 -16.76 -15.30 -3.38
N THR A 594 -17.05 -16.42 -4.06
CA THR A 594 -16.58 -17.76 -3.70
C THR A 594 -15.80 -18.37 -4.85
N ILE A 595 -14.70 -19.07 -4.53
CA ILE A 595 -13.86 -19.68 -5.56
C ILE A 595 -14.63 -20.77 -6.32
N PRO A 596 -14.53 -20.82 -7.67
CA PRO A 596 -15.08 -21.91 -8.45
C PRO A 596 -14.45 -23.26 -8.06
N GLU A 597 -15.26 -24.32 -8.01
CA GLU A 597 -14.83 -25.67 -7.58
C GLU A 597 -13.72 -26.26 -8.45
N SER A 598 -13.58 -25.82 -9.69
CA SER A 598 -12.50 -26.23 -10.61
C SER A 598 -11.20 -25.45 -10.41
N MET A 599 -11.24 -24.27 -9.77
CA MET A 599 -10.08 -23.40 -9.55
C MET A 599 -9.51 -23.51 -8.13
N GLY A 600 -10.32 -24.01 -7.18
CA GLY A 600 -9.90 -24.08 -5.79
C GLY A 600 -10.93 -24.73 -4.89
N ILE A 601 -10.72 -24.60 -3.61
CA ILE A 601 -11.54 -25.24 -2.57
C ILE A 601 -12.11 -24.17 -1.66
N PHE A 602 -13.42 -24.16 -1.47
CA PHE A 602 -14.12 -23.33 -0.52
C PHE A 602 -14.40 -24.13 0.77
N LEU A 603 -13.97 -23.62 1.92
CA LEU A 603 -14.22 -24.23 3.23
C LEU A 603 -15.59 -23.77 3.74
N GLU A 604 -16.62 -24.55 3.50
CA GLU A 604 -18.02 -24.20 3.72
C GLU A 604 -18.47 -24.11 5.17
N THR A 605 -17.73 -24.69 6.12
CA THR A 605 -18.19 -24.79 7.52
C THR A 605 -17.42 -23.84 8.42
N THR A 606 -18.10 -22.90 9.08
CA THR A 606 -17.50 -22.09 10.15
C THR A 606 -17.72 -22.75 11.52
N TYR A 607 -16.64 -22.88 12.28
CA TYR A 607 -16.62 -23.35 13.66
C TYR A 607 -16.59 -22.20 14.68
N ARG A 608 -16.82 -20.96 14.23
CA ARG A 608 -16.72 -19.76 15.05
C ARG A 608 -18.05 -19.06 15.26
N MET A 609 -18.88 -18.96 14.21
CA MET A 609 -20.07 -18.11 14.23
C MET A 609 -21.33 -18.90 14.55
N HIS A 610 -22.15 -18.37 15.46
CA HIS A 610 -23.51 -18.84 15.71
C HIS A 610 -24.34 -18.74 14.43
N SER A 611 -25.26 -19.69 14.17
CA SER A 611 -26.04 -19.77 12.92
C SER A 611 -26.82 -18.49 12.62
N ALA A 612 -27.39 -17.82 13.62
CA ALA A 612 -28.12 -16.57 13.48
C ALA A 612 -27.24 -15.42 12.94
N VAL A 613 -25.96 -15.35 13.35
CA VAL A 613 -24.99 -14.37 12.84
C VAL A 613 -24.50 -14.78 11.45
N ASN A 614 -24.18 -16.06 11.29
CA ASN A 614 -23.62 -16.58 10.04
C ASN A 614 -24.58 -16.48 8.86
N ARG A 615 -25.89 -16.66 9.10
CA ARG A 615 -26.90 -16.61 8.02
C ARG A 615 -26.80 -15.32 7.20
N PHE A 616 -26.79 -14.17 7.88
CA PHE A 616 -26.69 -12.88 7.22
C PHE A 616 -25.37 -12.76 6.42
N ILE A 617 -24.25 -13.18 7.02
CA ILE A 617 -22.92 -13.12 6.38
C ILE A 617 -22.87 -14.09 5.19
N SER A 618 -23.38 -15.32 5.35
CA SER A 618 -23.41 -16.31 4.29
C SER A 618 -24.20 -15.84 3.08
N ASP A 619 -25.44 -15.36 3.31
CA ASP A 619 -26.34 -14.92 2.22
C ASP A 619 -25.81 -13.65 1.52
N SER A 620 -25.25 -12.70 2.30
CA SER A 620 -24.82 -11.40 1.75
C SER A 620 -23.43 -11.42 1.11
N ILE A 621 -22.54 -12.33 1.53
CA ILE A 621 -21.11 -12.31 1.18
C ILE A 621 -20.65 -13.58 0.46
N TYR A 622 -21.14 -14.77 0.89
CA TYR A 622 -20.65 -16.07 0.41
C TYR A 622 -21.69 -16.88 -0.38
N GLU A 623 -22.65 -16.22 -1.01
CA GLU A 623 -23.65 -16.85 -1.88
C GLU A 623 -24.47 -17.95 -1.18
N GLY A 624 -24.67 -17.84 0.14
CA GLY A 624 -25.35 -18.84 0.94
C GLY A 624 -24.55 -20.12 1.24
N LYS A 625 -23.28 -20.20 0.82
CA LYS A 625 -22.46 -21.43 0.90
C LYS A 625 -21.83 -21.66 2.27
N LEU A 626 -21.75 -20.65 3.15
CA LEU A 626 -21.11 -20.78 4.46
C LEU A 626 -22.11 -21.26 5.51
N VAL A 627 -21.86 -22.42 6.09
CA VAL A 627 -22.73 -23.08 7.09
C VAL A 627 -22.07 -23.09 8.46
N SER A 628 -22.83 -22.84 9.54
CA SER A 628 -22.34 -22.97 10.91
C SER A 628 -22.26 -24.42 11.35
N ALA A 629 -21.21 -24.80 12.06
CA ALA A 629 -21.16 -26.09 12.75
C ALA A 629 -22.26 -26.17 13.83
N LEU A 630 -22.87 -27.33 14.01
CA LEU A 630 -24.04 -27.55 14.89
C LEU A 630 -23.76 -27.08 16.35
N ASP A 631 -22.53 -27.28 16.84
CA ASP A 631 -22.18 -26.91 18.21
C ASP A 631 -22.06 -25.39 18.42
N ASN A 632 -21.98 -24.60 17.35
CA ASN A 632 -21.89 -23.14 17.47
C ASN A 632 -23.15 -22.51 18.06
N ASP A 633 -24.31 -23.15 17.92
CA ASP A 633 -25.58 -22.64 18.43
C ASP A 633 -25.72 -22.76 19.95
N ARG A 634 -24.74 -23.40 20.63
CA ARG A 634 -24.61 -23.38 22.09
C ARG A 634 -23.98 -22.07 22.62
N GLN A 635 -23.44 -21.20 21.73
CA GLN A 635 -22.89 -19.93 22.10
C GLN A 635 -24.00 -18.99 22.57
N CYS A 636 -23.86 -18.37 23.73
CA CYS A 636 -24.80 -17.39 24.23
C CYS A 636 -24.09 -16.21 24.89
N ILE A 637 -24.73 -15.05 24.83
CA ILE A 637 -24.29 -13.87 25.57
C ILE A 637 -24.88 -13.94 26.97
N LYS A 638 -24.04 -13.99 28.02
CA LYS A 638 -24.49 -13.84 29.40
C LYS A 638 -24.74 -12.37 29.65
N VAL A 639 -26.01 -12.01 29.76
CA VAL A 639 -26.41 -10.65 30.17
C VAL A 639 -26.37 -10.59 31.68
N PRO A 640 -25.68 -9.61 32.32
CA PRO A 640 -25.71 -9.40 33.74
C PRO A 640 -27.15 -9.25 34.23
N SER A 641 -27.46 -9.75 35.46
CA SER A 641 -28.82 -9.78 36.02
C SER A 641 -29.49 -8.40 36.12
N GLU A 642 -28.72 -7.36 36.24
CA GLU A 642 -29.16 -5.95 36.22
C GLU A 642 -29.74 -5.46 34.88
N TYR A 643 -29.51 -6.17 33.78
CA TYR A 643 -30.07 -5.89 32.44
C TYR A 643 -31.08 -6.93 31.96
N GLN A 644 -31.47 -7.86 32.82
CA GLN A 644 -32.54 -8.83 32.54
C GLN A 644 -33.89 -8.20 32.98
N GLY A 645 -34.40 -7.30 32.09
CA GLY A 645 -35.71 -6.70 32.26
C GLY A 645 -36.80 -7.47 31.52
#